data_26a217c723d31ed6a1a6acc5e411ba46
#
_entry.id   26a217c723d31ed6a1a6acc5e411ba46
#
_cell.length_a   1.000
_cell.length_b   1.000
_cell.length_c   1.000
_cell.angle_alpha   90.00
_cell.angle_beta   90.00
_cell.angle_gamma   90.00
#
_symmetry.space_group_name_H-M   'P 1'
#
loop_
_entity.id
_entity.type
_entity.pdbx_description
1 polymer ?
#
loop_
_entity_poly.entity_id
_entity_poly.type
_entity_poly.pdbx_seq_one_letter_code
_entity_poly.pdbx_strand_id
1 'polypeptide(L)'
;MVLAPGTAALKDGYMTSFRSRTAIAATTLLILCTSRSASAQETTGSQKAAEARLAAAAKPKASAPAQDAVNLLSATRRFEQAAISPDGKKVAWVEDIIGKNGAPSGATRIFLKGLRSPEEPTLVSAAVGRKTERGPNGEMAVGAVYVPRAEGSVAWSPDSNKLAFLSDAVKPGQLQLYVTDLAASGAMHRLTNVKGFLASPGWSPDGKTVALLFTENATRAAGPLVAETPETGVIKDTFFEQRLALVDVATGKLRQISPADTYIYEYDWSPDSRHLAVTAALGNGDDNWYVAELYTLDAASGLMKSIYKPPLQIANPAWSRDGQSIAFIGGLMSDEPSVGGDVFTIPAIGGDATDITPEMKASASWLTWTSQGNIVFGEYIEGDSALASIHAADGAMVQLFRKTGQLTAGAWGVNLSLSRDGEISAIIRSSFSNPPEVWAGPNSNWKQITHLNNAVHPNWGEAKSIHWKNGRFDVQGWLLYPRDFDPSKKYPLVVHVHGGPGADVLSAWPSSLDYTAPLAAAGYFVLDPNPRGSFGQGEAFTRANVKDFGYGDFKDIMAGVDAAINAAPIDPDRLGICGWSYGGYMTMWAVTQTNRFKAAMAGAGLSNWQSYYGENLIDQWMIPFFGKSVYDDPEVYAKSSPINFIKHVKTPTLILVGDSDGEVPAPQSYEFWHALKTLGVETQFVVYQHEGHMFTSPVHRRDVVERTLSWFDAHLH
;
A
#
# COMPACT_ATOMS: atom_id res chain seq x y z
N MET A 1 12.75 -59.29 2.77
CA MET A 1 12.06 -60.35 3.51
C MET A 1 10.69 -59.79 3.81
N VAL A 2 9.70 -59.86 2.85
CA VAL A 2 8.67 -60.88 2.74
C VAL A 2 7.90 -61.00 4.07
N LEU A 3 6.65 -60.58 4.19
CA LEU A 3 5.38 -60.98 3.60
C LEU A 3 4.21 -60.14 4.12
N ALA A 4 3.29 -59.76 3.27
CA ALA A 4 1.85 -59.60 3.55
C ALA A 4 1.19 -60.98 3.34
N PRO A 5 -0.13 -61.21 3.42
CA PRO A 5 -1.33 -60.44 3.81
C PRO A 5 -2.31 -61.25 4.70
N GLY A 6 -3.49 -60.69 4.99
CA GLY A 6 -4.57 -61.46 5.62
C GLY A 6 -5.94 -60.77 5.61
N THR A 7 -6.71 -61.06 4.61
CA THR A 7 -8.17 -60.80 4.47
C THR A 7 -9.03 -61.71 5.34
N ALA A 8 -10.14 -61.22 5.89
CA ALA A 8 -11.34 -61.99 6.15
C ALA A 8 -12.60 -61.13 6.24
N ALA A 9 -13.53 -61.40 5.35
CA ALA A 9 -14.92 -60.96 5.34
C ALA A 9 -15.80 -61.95 6.11
N LEU A 10 -16.99 -61.47 6.54
CA LEU A 10 -18.27 -62.20 6.70
C LEU A 10 -19.30 -61.21 7.24
N LYS A 11 -20.28 -60.86 6.51
CA LYS A 11 -21.58 -61.45 6.10
C LYS A 11 -22.73 -61.15 7.07
N ASP A 12 -23.72 -60.49 6.47
CA ASP A 12 -25.19 -60.73 6.50
C ASP A 12 -26.04 -60.47 7.75
N GLY A 13 -26.98 -59.56 7.61
CA GLY A 13 -28.38 -59.92 7.48
C GLY A 13 -29.33 -59.23 8.44
N TYR A 14 -30.28 -58.51 7.97
CA TYR A 14 -31.70 -58.76 7.94
C TYR A 14 -32.52 -57.51 7.62
N MET A 15 -33.28 -57.63 6.54
CA MET A 15 -34.42 -56.77 6.19
C MET A 15 -35.60 -57.02 7.12
N THR A 16 -36.38 -56.00 7.44
CA THR A 16 -37.85 -56.12 7.40
C THR A 16 -38.49 -54.76 7.06
N SER A 17 -39.35 -54.82 6.09
CA SER A 17 -40.24 -53.78 5.56
C SER A 17 -41.43 -53.55 6.48
N PHE A 18 -41.93 -52.30 6.50
CA PHE A 18 -43.37 -52.05 6.59
C PHE A 18 -43.77 -50.85 5.74
N ARG A 19 -44.70 -51.10 4.81
CA ARG A 19 -45.44 -50.10 4.03
C ARG A 19 -46.67 -49.69 4.83
N SER A 20 -46.99 -48.38 4.83
CA SER A 20 -48.38 -47.95 4.75
C SER A 20 -48.48 -46.61 4.00
N ARG A 21 -49.36 -46.67 3.03
CA ARG A 21 -49.80 -45.51 2.22
C ARG A 21 -50.87 -44.75 3.00
N THR A 22 -50.84 -43.42 2.95
CA THR A 22 -52.10 -42.67 2.73
C THR A 22 -51.74 -41.30 2.12
N ALA A 23 -52.44 -40.97 1.05
CA ALA A 23 -52.38 -39.74 0.32
C ALA A 23 -53.20 -38.65 1.00
N ILE A 24 -52.72 -37.40 0.92
CA ILE A 24 -53.59 -36.21 0.78
C ILE A 24 -52.88 -35.21 -0.11
N ALA A 25 -53.62 -34.66 -1.06
CA ALA A 25 -53.23 -33.85 -2.16
C ALA A 25 -53.09 -32.37 -1.80
N ALA A 26 -52.33 -31.71 -2.66
CA ALA A 26 -52.47 -30.30 -3.14
C ALA A 26 -52.48 -29.17 -2.11
N THR A 27 -51.32 -28.50 -2.00
CA THR A 27 -51.24 -27.02 -2.14
C THR A 27 -49.84 -26.64 -2.51
N THR A 28 -49.54 -26.73 -3.80
CA THR A 28 -48.33 -26.13 -4.42
C THR A 28 -48.77 -24.88 -5.09
N LEU A 29 -48.37 -23.72 -4.64
CA LEU A 29 -48.04 -22.48 -5.36
C LEU A 29 -48.06 -21.32 -4.36
N LEU A 30 -46.99 -20.68 -4.21
CA LEU A 30 -46.65 -19.35 -3.69
C LEU A 30 -45.64 -19.34 -2.53
N ILE A 31 -44.44 -19.84 -2.75
CA ILE A 31 -43.26 -19.40 -1.98
C ILE A 31 -42.05 -19.58 -2.91
N LEU A 32 -41.89 -18.70 -3.89
CA LEU A 32 -40.68 -18.62 -4.73
C LEU A 32 -40.42 -17.19 -5.25
N CYS A 33 -40.81 -16.15 -4.47
CA CYS A 33 -40.48 -14.74 -4.79
C CYS A 33 -40.07 -13.88 -3.59
N THR A 34 -39.76 -14.46 -2.42
CA THR A 34 -39.43 -13.65 -1.23
C THR A 34 -37.99 -13.88 -0.70
N SER A 35 -37.21 -14.78 -1.28
CA SER A 35 -35.85 -15.07 -0.76
C SER A 35 -34.72 -14.21 -1.37
N ARG A 36 -35.01 -13.36 -2.37
CA ARG A 36 -34.02 -12.42 -2.92
C ARG A 36 -34.09 -10.99 -2.38
N SER A 37 -35.17 -10.63 -1.66
CA SER A 37 -35.28 -9.31 -1.01
C SER A 37 -34.89 -9.33 0.47
N ALA A 38 -34.85 -10.49 1.13
CA ALA A 38 -34.49 -10.57 2.54
C ALA A 38 -32.97 -10.42 2.77
N SER A 39 -32.11 -10.97 1.91
CA SER A 39 -30.66 -10.85 2.10
C SER A 39 -30.11 -9.44 1.83
N ALA A 40 -30.72 -8.69 0.90
CA ALA A 40 -30.34 -7.30 0.63
C ALA A 40 -30.92 -6.32 1.69
N GLN A 41 -32.05 -6.66 2.33
CA GLN A 41 -32.63 -5.86 3.42
C GLN A 41 -31.97 -6.16 4.78
N GLU A 42 -31.50 -7.39 5.03
CA GLU A 42 -30.74 -7.72 6.25
C GLU A 42 -29.36 -7.09 6.24
N THR A 43 -28.65 -7.06 5.11
CA THR A 43 -27.34 -6.40 4.99
C THR A 43 -27.46 -4.88 5.20
N THR A 44 -28.48 -4.21 4.64
CA THR A 44 -28.71 -2.77 4.86
C THR A 44 -29.15 -2.44 6.29
N GLY A 45 -29.86 -3.34 6.95
CA GLY A 45 -30.27 -3.21 8.36
C GLY A 45 -29.08 -3.35 9.33
N SER A 46 -28.22 -4.32 9.10
CA SER A 46 -27.00 -4.57 9.88
C SER A 46 -25.99 -3.42 9.73
N GLN A 47 -25.79 -2.93 8.53
CA GLN A 47 -24.90 -1.81 8.23
C GLN A 47 -25.36 -0.50 8.88
N LYS A 48 -26.64 -0.16 8.76
CA LYS A 48 -27.24 0.99 9.46
C LYS A 48 -27.16 0.86 10.98
N ALA A 49 -27.29 -0.34 11.52
CA ALA A 49 -27.15 -0.59 12.96
C ALA A 49 -25.70 -0.45 13.43
N ALA A 50 -24.72 -0.88 12.64
CA ALA A 50 -23.30 -0.69 12.94
C ALA A 50 -22.89 0.78 12.86
N GLU A 51 -23.30 1.49 11.80
CA GLU A 51 -23.11 2.94 11.67
C GLU A 51 -23.80 3.72 12.81
N ALA A 52 -25.00 3.31 13.22
CA ALA A 52 -25.70 3.90 14.36
C ALA A 52 -25.00 3.63 15.69
N ARG A 53 -24.36 2.47 15.87
CA ARG A 53 -23.53 2.15 17.07
C ARG A 53 -22.25 2.95 17.06
N LEU A 54 -21.59 3.11 15.92
CA LEU A 54 -20.42 3.96 15.76
C LEU A 54 -20.77 5.44 16.06
N ALA A 55 -21.94 5.90 15.59
CA ALA A 55 -22.45 7.25 15.82
C ALA A 55 -22.96 7.48 17.25
N ALA A 56 -23.45 6.41 17.93
CA ALA A 56 -23.94 6.47 19.31
C ALA A 56 -22.86 6.35 20.39
N ALA A 57 -21.71 5.78 20.05
CA ALA A 57 -20.51 5.91 20.88
C ALA A 57 -20.19 7.41 20.95
N ALA A 58 -19.98 7.94 22.18
CA ALA A 58 -19.74 9.37 22.39
C ALA A 58 -18.76 9.89 21.34
N LYS A 59 -19.24 10.79 20.47
CA LYS A 59 -18.40 11.34 19.38
C LYS A 59 -17.18 11.96 20.01
N PRO A 60 -15.97 11.54 19.63
CA PRO A 60 -14.76 12.16 20.10
C PRO A 60 -14.81 13.66 19.80
N LYS A 61 -14.43 14.48 20.76
CA LYS A 61 -14.27 15.92 20.57
C LYS A 61 -12.80 16.22 20.44
N ALA A 62 -12.27 16.15 19.23
CA ALA A 62 -10.97 16.73 18.97
C ALA A 62 -11.00 18.24 19.17
N SER A 63 -9.89 18.82 19.61
CA SER A 63 -9.74 20.27 19.76
C SER A 63 -10.02 21.00 18.44
N ALA A 64 -10.46 22.26 18.50
CA ALA A 64 -10.77 23.00 17.28
C ALA A 64 -9.58 23.09 16.29
N PRO A 65 -8.32 23.33 16.73
CA PRO A 65 -7.17 23.32 15.83
C PRO A 65 -6.91 21.97 15.15
N ALA A 66 -7.10 20.87 15.89
CA ALA A 66 -6.98 19.52 15.31
C ALA A 66 -8.05 19.26 14.27
N GLN A 67 -9.30 19.67 14.55
CA GLN A 67 -10.41 19.54 13.60
C GLN A 67 -10.18 20.35 12.33
N ASP A 68 -9.60 21.54 12.45
CA ASP A 68 -9.22 22.37 11.29
C ASP A 68 -8.14 21.68 10.46
N ALA A 69 -7.16 20.99 11.08
CA ALA A 69 -6.16 20.21 10.38
C ALA A 69 -6.77 19.02 9.64
N VAL A 70 -7.67 18.26 10.29
CA VAL A 70 -8.41 17.15 9.64
C VAL A 70 -9.20 17.65 8.42
N ASN A 71 -9.88 18.79 8.54
CA ASN A 71 -10.62 19.39 7.44
C ASN A 71 -9.70 19.83 6.30
N LEU A 72 -8.55 20.45 6.63
CA LEU A 72 -7.54 20.87 5.66
C LEU A 72 -6.98 19.69 4.87
N LEU A 73 -6.59 18.61 5.56
CA LEU A 73 -6.07 17.40 4.92
C LEU A 73 -7.11 16.73 4.02
N SER A 74 -8.38 16.72 4.46
CA SER A 74 -9.49 16.19 3.67
C SER A 74 -9.81 17.04 2.44
N ALA A 75 -9.58 18.35 2.48
CA ALA A 75 -9.85 19.26 1.38
C ALA A 75 -8.66 19.39 0.39
N THR A 76 -7.47 18.92 0.77
CA THR A 76 -6.28 19.00 -0.09
C THR A 76 -6.44 18.13 -1.34
N ARG A 77 -6.19 18.70 -2.51
CA ARG A 77 -6.19 17.97 -3.79
C ARG A 77 -5.03 16.98 -3.81
N ARG A 78 -5.31 15.76 -4.25
CA ARG A 78 -4.33 14.69 -4.37
C ARG A 78 -4.10 14.33 -5.83
N PHE A 79 -2.93 13.80 -6.10
CA PHE A 79 -2.53 13.31 -7.41
C PHE A 79 -2.12 11.85 -7.25
N GLU A 80 -2.66 10.97 -8.09
CA GLU A 80 -2.35 9.55 -8.07
C GLU A 80 -1.20 9.19 -9.01
N GLN A 81 -1.01 9.97 -10.08
CA GLN A 81 0.02 9.71 -11.07
C GLN A 81 0.44 10.98 -11.81
N ALA A 82 1.73 11.07 -12.15
CA ALA A 82 2.29 12.02 -13.10
C ALA A 82 3.13 11.27 -14.15
N ALA A 83 2.88 11.48 -15.44
CA ALA A 83 3.52 10.76 -16.53
C ALA A 83 4.01 11.71 -17.61
N ILE A 84 5.34 11.74 -17.87
CA ILE A 84 5.94 12.49 -18.96
C ILE A 84 5.84 11.70 -20.28
N SER A 85 5.58 12.37 -21.39
CA SER A 85 5.65 11.73 -22.71
C SER A 85 7.07 11.30 -23.06
N PRO A 86 7.27 10.21 -23.83
CA PRO A 86 8.60 9.76 -24.24
C PRO A 86 9.45 10.81 -24.93
N ASP A 87 8.86 11.77 -25.63
CA ASP A 87 9.56 12.89 -26.27
C ASP A 87 9.83 14.09 -25.33
N GLY A 88 9.45 13.97 -24.05
CA GLY A 88 9.68 15.02 -23.04
C GLY A 88 8.87 16.30 -23.22
N LYS A 89 7.83 16.33 -24.07
CA LYS A 89 7.11 17.57 -24.40
C LYS A 89 5.77 17.75 -23.71
N LYS A 90 5.16 16.66 -23.22
CA LYS A 90 3.82 16.68 -22.61
C LYS A 90 3.85 15.95 -21.27
N VAL A 91 3.05 16.39 -20.32
CA VAL A 91 2.81 15.70 -19.06
C VAL A 91 1.32 15.38 -18.94
N ALA A 92 1.01 14.13 -18.57
CA ALA A 92 -0.31 13.71 -18.14
C ALA A 92 -0.29 13.48 -16.62
N TRP A 93 -1.41 13.74 -15.94
CA TRP A 93 -1.55 13.40 -14.53
C TRP A 93 -2.96 12.95 -14.20
N VAL A 94 -3.07 12.23 -13.11
CA VAL A 94 -4.32 11.78 -12.52
C VAL A 94 -4.53 12.51 -11.21
N GLU A 95 -5.67 13.17 -11.05
CA GLU A 95 -6.00 13.90 -9.82
C GLU A 95 -7.35 13.51 -9.24
N ASP A 96 -7.45 13.59 -7.92
CA ASP A 96 -8.72 13.39 -7.19
C ASP A 96 -9.72 14.50 -7.48
N ILE A 97 -10.99 14.13 -7.60
CA ILE A 97 -12.09 15.07 -7.70
C ILE A 97 -12.59 15.39 -6.29
N ILE A 98 -12.62 16.67 -5.96
CA ILE A 98 -13.28 17.14 -4.74
C ILE A 98 -14.80 17.16 -4.93
N GLY A 99 -15.51 16.53 -4.02
CA GLY A 99 -16.97 16.51 -3.97
C GLY A 99 -17.55 17.87 -3.54
N LYS A 100 -18.87 17.99 -3.61
CA LYS A 100 -19.58 19.23 -3.25
C LYS A 100 -19.45 19.63 -1.78
N ASN A 101 -19.09 18.67 -0.92
CA ASN A 101 -18.86 18.87 0.51
C ASN A 101 -17.41 19.30 0.82
N GLY A 102 -16.57 19.52 -0.19
CA GLY A 102 -15.14 19.87 -0.03
C GLY A 102 -14.21 18.70 0.31
N ALA A 103 -14.72 17.46 0.37
CA ALA A 103 -13.93 16.26 0.59
C ALA A 103 -13.64 15.53 -0.74
N PRO A 104 -12.57 14.70 -0.82
CA PRO A 104 -12.33 13.83 -1.97
C PRO A 104 -13.55 12.96 -2.26
N SER A 105 -13.96 12.89 -3.52
CA SER A 105 -15.14 12.10 -3.93
C SER A 105 -14.80 10.63 -4.16
N GLY A 106 -13.54 10.23 -4.06
CA GLY A 106 -13.05 8.92 -4.47
C GLY A 106 -13.04 8.71 -5.99
N ALA A 107 -13.37 9.73 -6.78
CA ALA A 107 -13.28 9.70 -8.23
C ALA A 107 -12.05 10.45 -8.71
N THR A 108 -11.48 10.01 -9.81
CA THR A 108 -10.28 10.59 -10.42
C THR A 108 -10.51 11.11 -11.83
N ARG A 109 -9.63 11.97 -12.30
CA ARG A 109 -9.63 12.52 -13.67
C ARG A 109 -8.21 12.59 -14.20
N ILE A 110 -8.11 12.47 -15.53
CA ILE A 110 -6.84 12.57 -16.24
C ILE A 110 -6.77 13.93 -16.93
N PHE A 111 -5.67 14.63 -16.77
CA PHE A 111 -5.37 15.87 -17.44
C PHE A 111 -4.06 15.76 -18.23
N LEU A 112 -3.97 16.60 -19.26
CA LEU A 112 -2.84 16.65 -20.17
C LEU A 112 -2.41 18.10 -20.40
N LYS A 113 -1.10 18.37 -20.38
CA LYS A 113 -0.54 19.68 -20.72
C LYS A 113 0.79 19.56 -21.49
N GLY A 114 0.98 20.43 -22.47
CA GLY A 114 2.28 20.63 -23.11
C GLY A 114 3.20 21.44 -22.20
N LEU A 115 4.46 21.02 -21.99
CA LEU A 115 5.38 21.71 -21.08
C LEU A 115 5.71 23.14 -21.51
N ARG A 116 5.62 23.44 -22.80
CA ARG A 116 5.86 24.76 -23.38
C ARG A 116 4.58 25.48 -23.81
N SER A 117 3.42 24.81 -23.66
CA SER A 117 2.13 25.42 -24.04
C SER A 117 1.68 26.43 -22.98
N PRO A 118 1.25 27.64 -23.36
CA PRO A 118 0.58 28.57 -22.47
C PRO A 118 -0.88 28.18 -22.18
N GLU A 119 -1.41 27.18 -22.89
CA GLU A 119 -2.81 26.77 -22.79
C GLU A 119 -3.11 26.07 -21.46
N GLU A 120 -4.37 26.14 -21.03
CA GLU A 120 -4.86 25.41 -19.87
C GLU A 120 -4.80 23.89 -20.11
N PRO A 121 -4.70 23.09 -19.03
CA PRO A 121 -4.71 21.64 -19.14
C PRO A 121 -5.97 21.11 -19.83
N THR A 122 -5.81 20.14 -20.71
CA THR A 122 -6.92 19.48 -21.39
C THR A 122 -7.38 18.26 -20.57
N LEU A 123 -8.68 18.15 -20.31
CA LEU A 123 -9.29 16.97 -19.70
C LEU A 123 -9.28 15.80 -20.69
N VAL A 124 -8.73 14.66 -20.28
CA VAL A 124 -8.79 13.37 -20.98
C VAL A 124 -9.73 12.45 -20.18
N SER A 125 -10.93 12.18 -20.65
CA SER A 125 -11.91 11.39 -19.91
C SER A 125 -12.83 10.62 -20.86
N ALA A 126 -12.98 9.31 -20.61
CA ALA A 126 -13.97 8.46 -21.27
C ALA A 126 -15.41 8.71 -20.74
N ALA A 127 -15.54 9.42 -19.63
CA ALA A 127 -16.80 9.65 -18.93
C ALA A 127 -17.45 11.01 -19.22
N VAL A 128 -16.96 11.76 -20.20
CA VAL A 128 -17.51 13.08 -20.57
C VAL A 128 -19.00 12.95 -20.93
N GLY A 129 -19.84 13.79 -20.31
CA GLY A 129 -21.28 13.92 -20.60
C GLY A 129 -22.21 12.92 -19.89
N ARG A 130 -21.71 12.01 -19.06
CA ARG A 130 -22.57 11.11 -18.28
C ARG A 130 -23.14 11.78 -17.04
N LYS A 131 -24.48 11.71 -16.89
CA LYS A 131 -25.15 11.96 -15.59
C LYS A 131 -24.87 10.76 -14.68
N THR A 132 -24.15 10.97 -13.59
CA THR A 132 -23.92 9.97 -12.56
C THR A 132 -24.97 10.09 -11.48
N GLU A 133 -25.66 9.00 -11.18
CA GLU A 133 -26.41 8.88 -9.92
C GLU A 133 -25.36 8.82 -8.81
N ARG A 134 -25.39 9.79 -7.92
CA ARG A 134 -24.44 9.94 -6.82
C ARG A 134 -25.18 9.81 -5.50
N GLY A 135 -24.55 9.13 -4.54
CA GLY A 135 -24.97 9.20 -3.15
C GLY A 135 -24.87 10.62 -2.57
N PRO A 136 -25.32 10.84 -1.33
CA PRO A 136 -25.43 12.17 -0.71
C PRO A 136 -24.11 12.95 -0.69
N ASN A 137 -22.98 12.28 -0.74
CA ASN A 137 -21.62 12.84 -0.68
C ASN A 137 -20.85 12.76 -2.02
N GLY A 138 -21.55 12.42 -3.12
CA GLY A 138 -20.92 12.31 -4.43
C GLY A 138 -20.42 10.90 -4.81
N GLU A 139 -20.56 9.93 -3.91
CA GLU A 139 -20.15 8.54 -4.11
C GLU A 139 -21.16 7.77 -4.98
N MET A 140 -20.65 6.73 -5.65
CA MET A 140 -21.51 5.74 -6.31
C MET A 140 -21.52 4.46 -5.48
N ALA A 141 -22.72 4.09 -5.01
CA ALA A 141 -22.90 2.80 -4.34
C ALA A 141 -23.17 1.70 -5.38
N VAL A 142 -22.31 0.68 -5.41
CA VAL A 142 -22.60 -0.58 -6.10
C VAL A 142 -22.70 -1.64 -5.00
N GLY A 143 -23.93 -1.91 -4.55
CA GLY A 143 -24.15 -2.74 -3.37
C GLY A 143 -23.70 -2.06 -2.07
N ALA A 144 -23.12 -2.82 -1.12
CA ALA A 144 -22.63 -2.30 0.15
C ALA A 144 -21.20 -1.75 0.08
N VAL A 145 -20.54 -1.78 -1.07
CA VAL A 145 -19.15 -1.37 -1.27
C VAL A 145 -19.12 -0.05 -2.03
N TYR A 146 -18.45 0.95 -1.46
CA TYR A 146 -18.10 2.18 -2.16
C TYR A 146 -17.11 1.85 -3.29
N VAL A 147 -17.52 2.04 -4.53
CA VAL A 147 -16.62 1.93 -5.67
C VAL A 147 -16.48 3.32 -6.28
N PRO A 148 -15.37 4.02 -6.03
CA PRO A 148 -15.09 5.30 -6.66
C PRO A 148 -14.99 5.09 -8.18
N ARG A 149 -15.38 6.12 -8.94
CA ARG A 149 -15.14 6.16 -10.36
C ARG A 149 -13.65 6.35 -10.60
N ALA A 150 -13.00 5.37 -11.20
CA ALA A 150 -11.59 5.43 -11.48
C ALA A 150 -11.33 5.72 -12.96
N GLU A 151 -10.58 6.78 -13.23
CA GLU A 151 -9.88 6.99 -14.49
C GLU A 151 -8.41 7.24 -14.16
N GLY A 152 -7.52 6.37 -14.58
CA GLY A 152 -6.12 6.46 -14.17
C GLY A 152 -5.23 5.43 -14.86
N SER A 153 -4.10 5.13 -14.25
CA SER A 153 -3.09 4.20 -14.79
C SER A 153 -2.69 4.58 -16.21
N VAL A 154 -2.25 5.84 -16.39
CA VAL A 154 -1.91 6.38 -17.70
C VAL A 154 -0.57 5.83 -18.20
N ALA A 155 -0.52 5.49 -19.49
CA ALA A 155 0.68 5.02 -20.17
C ALA A 155 0.81 5.67 -21.55
N TRP A 156 1.95 6.27 -21.84
CA TRP A 156 2.25 6.90 -23.13
C TRP A 156 2.65 5.87 -24.19
N SER A 157 2.15 6.03 -25.42
CA SER A 157 2.69 5.28 -26.54
C SER A 157 4.15 5.71 -26.84
N PRO A 158 4.97 4.80 -27.40
CA PRO A 158 6.37 5.10 -27.67
C PRO A 158 6.61 6.29 -28.59
N ASP A 159 5.66 6.64 -29.44
CA ASP A 159 5.72 7.78 -30.37
C ASP A 159 5.16 9.09 -29.77
N SER A 160 4.71 9.08 -28.49
CA SER A 160 4.13 10.22 -27.78
C SER A 160 2.80 10.75 -28.37
N ASN A 161 2.16 10.00 -29.27
CA ASN A 161 0.94 10.42 -29.96
C ASN A 161 -0.33 9.82 -29.36
N LYS A 162 -0.21 8.80 -28.51
CA LYS A 162 -1.36 8.15 -27.86
C LYS A 162 -1.16 8.03 -26.37
N LEU A 163 -2.27 8.01 -25.63
CA LEU A 163 -2.32 7.73 -24.22
C LEU A 163 -3.26 6.55 -23.98
N ALA A 164 -2.76 5.48 -23.36
CA ALA A 164 -3.56 4.42 -22.81
C ALA A 164 -3.91 4.72 -21.38
N PHE A 165 -5.09 4.33 -20.92
CA PHE A 165 -5.52 4.49 -19.55
C PHE A 165 -6.66 3.53 -19.19
N LEU A 166 -6.89 3.33 -17.91
CA LEU A 166 -8.01 2.54 -17.41
C LEU A 166 -9.17 3.45 -17.02
N SER A 167 -10.40 3.04 -17.34
CA SER A 167 -11.61 3.79 -16.95
C SER A 167 -12.80 2.86 -16.75
N ASP A 168 -13.61 3.16 -15.72
CA ASP A 168 -14.89 2.52 -15.45
C ASP A 168 -16.10 3.24 -16.11
N ALA A 169 -15.84 4.05 -17.13
CA ALA A 169 -16.82 4.91 -17.78
C ALA A 169 -18.08 4.18 -18.30
N VAL A 170 -17.97 2.89 -18.65
CA VAL A 170 -19.11 2.08 -19.12
C VAL A 170 -19.93 1.53 -17.96
N LYS A 171 -19.24 0.98 -16.95
CA LYS A 171 -19.86 0.37 -15.78
C LYS A 171 -19.03 0.74 -14.56
N PRO A 172 -19.62 1.41 -13.57
CA PRO A 172 -18.92 1.75 -12.34
C PRO A 172 -18.24 0.55 -11.69
N GLY A 173 -16.99 0.74 -11.28
CA GLY A 173 -16.18 -0.29 -10.65
C GLY A 173 -15.65 -1.39 -11.58
N GLN A 174 -16.01 -1.34 -12.89
CA GLN A 174 -15.46 -2.27 -13.88
C GLN A 174 -14.55 -1.51 -14.86
N LEU A 175 -13.26 -1.53 -14.58
CA LEU A 175 -12.25 -0.90 -15.43
C LEU A 175 -12.19 -1.56 -16.80
N GLN A 176 -11.95 -0.74 -17.82
CA GLN A 176 -11.65 -1.15 -19.20
C GLN A 176 -10.45 -0.34 -19.69
N LEU A 177 -9.68 -0.91 -20.61
CA LEU A 177 -8.59 -0.23 -21.29
C LEU A 177 -9.15 0.69 -22.38
N TYR A 178 -8.73 1.95 -22.35
CA TYR A 178 -8.99 2.96 -23.37
C TYR A 178 -7.69 3.45 -23.97
N VAL A 179 -7.76 3.89 -25.22
CA VAL A 179 -6.68 4.60 -25.90
C VAL A 179 -7.26 5.87 -26.52
N THR A 180 -6.59 7.01 -26.31
CA THR A 180 -6.89 8.27 -27.00
C THR A 180 -5.77 8.61 -27.98
N ASP A 181 -6.12 9.05 -29.19
CA ASP A 181 -5.18 9.55 -30.18
C ASP A 181 -5.10 11.08 -30.06
N LEU A 182 -3.95 11.58 -29.64
CA LEU A 182 -3.71 12.99 -29.37
C LEU A 182 -3.41 13.79 -30.65
N ALA A 183 -3.07 13.13 -31.76
CA ALA A 183 -2.82 13.75 -33.05
C ALA A 183 -4.11 13.88 -33.89
N ALA A 184 -5.06 12.95 -33.75
CA ALA A 184 -6.31 12.90 -34.49
C ALA A 184 -7.51 13.32 -33.62
N SER A 185 -7.69 14.61 -33.39
CA SER A 185 -8.90 15.18 -32.69
C SER A 185 -9.24 14.62 -31.32
N GLY A 186 -8.35 13.89 -30.64
CA GLY A 186 -8.62 13.30 -29.31
C GLY A 186 -9.67 12.18 -29.32
N ALA A 187 -9.87 11.49 -30.46
CA ALA A 187 -10.77 10.33 -30.55
C ALA A 187 -10.36 9.26 -29.54
N MET A 188 -11.34 8.79 -28.78
CA MET A 188 -11.13 7.86 -27.67
C MET A 188 -11.76 6.53 -27.98
N HIS A 189 -11.00 5.46 -27.87
CA HIS A 189 -11.41 4.10 -28.21
C HIS A 189 -11.31 3.18 -27.00
N ARG A 190 -12.41 2.50 -26.64
CA ARG A 190 -12.36 1.42 -25.67
C ARG A 190 -11.84 0.17 -26.36
N LEU A 191 -10.74 -0.40 -25.86
CA LEU A 191 -10.12 -1.61 -26.44
C LEU A 191 -10.59 -2.89 -25.77
N THR A 192 -11.03 -2.87 -24.51
CA THR A 192 -11.45 -4.08 -23.81
C THR A 192 -12.93 -4.07 -23.43
N ASN A 193 -13.48 -5.27 -23.22
CA ASN A 193 -14.81 -5.49 -22.67
C ASN A 193 -14.77 -6.78 -21.82
N VAL A 194 -14.07 -6.71 -20.69
CA VAL A 194 -13.80 -7.84 -19.82
C VAL A 194 -14.52 -7.69 -18.49
N LYS A 195 -14.61 -8.79 -17.74
CA LYS A 195 -15.05 -8.84 -16.36
C LYS A 195 -13.87 -9.23 -15.47
N GLY A 196 -13.62 -8.45 -14.42
CA GLY A 196 -12.49 -8.63 -13.52
C GLY A 196 -11.68 -7.35 -13.34
N PHE A 197 -10.49 -7.46 -12.81
CA PHE A 197 -9.65 -6.33 -12.46
C PHE A 197 -8.52 -6.14 -13.49
N LEU A 198 -8.30 -4.90 -13.90
CA LEU A 198 -7.22 -4.51 -14.81
C LEU A 198 -6.28 -3.55 -14.08
N ALA A 199 -4.96 -3.73 -14.26
CA ALA A 199 -3.94 -2.86 -13.68
C ALA A 199 -2.74 -2.67 -14.62
N SER A 200 -1.94 -1.66 -14.36
CA SER A 200 -0.60 -1.43 -14.92
C SER A 200 -0.51 -1.54 -16.45
N PRO A 201 -1.24 -0.77 -17.25
CA PRO A 201 -1.11 -0.81 -18.70
C PRO A 201 0.28 -0.30 -19.14
N GLY A 202 0.96 -1.03 -20.05
CA GLY A 202 2.28 -0.69 -20.56
C GLY A 202 2.38 -0.99 -22.07
N TRP A 203 2.80 -0.01 -22.86
CA TRP A 203 2.95 -0.17 -24.31
C TRP A 203 4.17 -1.02 -24.68
N SER A 204 4.01 -1.89 -25.66
CA SER A 204 5.16 -2.50 -26.30
C SER A 204 6.01 -1.42 -27.03
N PRO A 205 7.35 -1.57 -27.10
CA PRO A 205 8.23 -0.60 -27.76
C PRO A 205 7.88 -0.31 -29.22
N ASP A 206 7.24 -1.26 -29.95
CA ASP A 206 6.78 -1.08 -31.34
C ASP A 206 5.41 -0.38 -31.44
N GLY A 207 4.75 -0.10 -30.31
CA GLY A 207 3.47 0.62 -30.24
C GLY A 207 2.25 -0.16 -30.73
N LYS A 208 2.36 -1.46 -30.94
CA LYS A 208 1.24 -2.27 -31.49
C LYS A 208 0.40 -2.95 -30.40
N THR A 209 0.95 -3.13 -29.23
CA THR A 209 0.35 -3.90 -28.15
C THR A 209 0.39 -3.10 -26.86
N VAL A 210 -0.64 -3.24 -26.03
CA VAL A 210 -0.61 -2.82 -24.61
C VAL A 210 -0.64 -4.08 -23.75
N ALA A 211 0.39 -4.28 -22.93
CA ALA A 211 0.37 -5.28 -21.87
C ALA A 211 -0.36 -4.72 -20.65
N LEU A 212 -0.97 -5.57 -19.85
CA LEU A 212 -1.60 -5.21 -18.59
C LEU A 212 -1.72 -6.43 -17.66
N LEU A 213 -1.85 -6.19 -16.38
CA LEU A 213 -2.20 -7.19 -15.40
C LEU A 213 -3.72 -7.36 -15.40
N PHE A 214 -4.18 -8.60 -15.45
CA PHE A 214 -5.61 -8.94 -15.55
C PHE A 214 -5.96 -10.09 -14.61
N THR A 215 -6.81 -9.79 -13.63
CA THR A 215 -7.39 -10.79 -12.74
C THR A 215 -8.82 -11.05 -13.17
N GLU A 216 -9.01 -12.10 -13.95
CA GLU A 216 -10.30 -12.43 -14.56
C GLU A 216 -11.36 -12.79 -13.51
N ASN A 217 -12.55 -12.22 -13.64
CA ASN A 217 -13.69 -12.39 -12.73
C ASN A 217 -13.47 -11.93 -11.27
N ALA A 218 -12.31 -11.36 -10.94
CA ALA A 218 -12.08 -10.81 -9.61
C ALA A 218 -13.11 -9.72 -9.26
N THR A 219 -13.50 -9.69 -8.00
CA THR A 219 -14.48 -8.73 -7.45
C THR A 219 -13.84 -7.62 -6.65
N ARG A 220 -12.56 -7.73 -6.34
CA ARG A 220 -11.72 -6.75 -5.65
C ARG A 220 -10.40 -6.53 -6.38
N ALA A 221 -9.68 -5.48 -6.03
CA ALA A 221 -8.28 -5.32 -6.41
C ALA A 221 -7.44 -6.45 -5.79
N ALA A 222 -6.29 -6.73 -6.39
CA ALA A 222 -5.29 -7.61 -5.81
C ALA A 222 -4.60 -6.93 -4.61
N GLY A 223 -4.00 -7.73 -3.74
CA GLY A 223 -3.17 -7.31 -2.63
C GLY A 223 -3.83 -7.46 -1.26
N PRO A 224 -3.02 -7.76 -0.23
CA PRO A 224 -3.49 -8.05 1.13
C PRO A 224 -4.01 -6.80 1.86
N LEU A 225 -3.66 -5.60 1.37
CA LEU A 225 -4.12 -4.32 1.94
C LEU A 225 -5.60 -4.05 1.71
N VAL A 226 -6.20 -4.72 0.71
CA VAL A 226 -7.61 -4.53 0.34
C VAL A 226 -8.51 -5.38 1.22
N ALA A 227 -9.70 -4.86 1.57
CA ALA A 227 -10.67 -5.59 2.38
C ALA A 227 -11.02 -6.95 1.77
N GLU A 228 -10.88 -8.00 2.55
CA GLU A 228 -11.24 -9.36 2.19
C GLU A 228 -12.18 -9.97 3.22
N THR A 229 -13.40 -10.28 2.79
CA THR A 229 -14.37 -10.93 3.66
C THR A 229 -13.92 -12.37 3.92
N PRO A 230 -13.71 -12.79 5.18
CA PRO A 230 -13.35 -14.17 5.48
C PRO A 230 -14.32 -15.17 4.88
N GLU A 231 -13.80 -16.23 4.25
CA GLU A 231 -14.61 -17.30 3.69
C GLU A 231 -15.36 -18.06 4.79
N THR A 232 -16.56 -18.53 4.46
CA THR A 232 -17.39 -19.33 5.37
C THR A 232 -17.79 -20.66 4.72
N GLY A 233 -17.90 -21.69 5.52
CA GLY A 233 -18.22 -23.05 5.05
C GLY A 233 -16.95 -23.85 4.77
N VAL A 234 -16.87 -24.50 3.63
CA VAL A 234 -15.65 -25.20 3.20
C VAL A 234 -14.75 -24.19 2.52
N ILE A 235 -13.62 -23.93 3.15
CA ILE A 235 -12.61 -23.01 2.57
C ILE A 235 -12.02 -23.67 1.33
N LYS A 236 -11.97 -22.94 0.22
CA LYS A 236 -11.51 -23.42 -1.07
C LYS A 236 -10.12 -22.87 -1.37
N ASP A 237 -9.28 -23.70 -1.94
CA ASP A 237 -8.00 -23.31 -2.52
C ASP A 237 -8.18 -22.73 -3.95
N THR A 238 -9.18 -21.87 -4.13
CA THR A 238 -9.44 -21.21 -5.42
C THR A 238 -9.15 -19.73 -5.29
N PHE A 239 -8.08 -19.30 -5.93
CA PHE A 239 -7.62 -17.92 -5.95
C PHE A 239 -7.87 -17.29 -7.31
N PHE A 240 -7.98 -15.97 -7.35
CA PHE A 240 -8.02 -15.22 -8.58
C PHE A 240 -6.60 -14.87 -9.01
N GLU A 241 -6.07 -15.61 -9.98
CA GLU A 241 -4.72 -15.39 -10.48
C GLU A 241 -4.61 -14.09 -11.30
N GLN A 242 -3.72 -13.20 -10.90
CA GLN A 242 -3.37 -12.01 -11.69
C GLN A 242 -2.41 -12.41 -12.80
N ARG A 243 -2.88 -12.37 -14.03
CA ARG A 243 -2.15 -12.82 -15.21
C ARG A 243 -1.70 -11.66 -16.09
N LEU A 244 -0.61 -11.85 -16.80
CA LEU A 244 -0.20 -10.94 -17.86
C LEU A 244 -1.08 -11.13 -19.08
N ALA A 245 -1.70 -10.05 -19.55
CA ALA A 245 -2.51 -10.03 -20.77
C ALA A 245 -1.97 -9.02 -21.77
N LEU A 246 -2.09 -9.35 -23.05
CA LEU A 246 -1.75 -8.49 -24.18
C LEU A 246 -3.02 -8.08 -24.92
N VAL A 247 -3.13 -6.79 -25.23
CA VAL A 247 -4.21 -6.20 -26.01
C VAL A 247 -3.64 -5.64 -27.31
N ASP A 248 -4.05 -6.19 -28.44
CA ASP A 248 -3.71 -5.64 -29.77
C ASP A 248 -4.44 -4.32 -29.99
N VAL A 249 -3.69 -3.26 -30.25
CA VAL A 249 -4.24 -1.89 -30.30
C VAL A 249 -5.14 -1.65 -31.49
N ALA A 250 -4.91 -2.35 -32.61
CA ALA A 250 -5.70 -2.18 -33.83
C ALA A 250 -7.05 -2.89 -33.73
N THR A 251 -7.11 -4.04 -33.08
CA THR A 251 -8.30 -4.92 -33.06
C THR A 251 -9.01 -4.96 -31.70
N GLY A 252 -8.35 -4.55 -30.61
CA GLY A 252 -8.85 -4.70 -29.24
C GLY A 252 -8.84 -6.15 -28.73
N LYS A 253 -8.21 -7.09 -29.47
CA LYS A 253 -8.15 -8.49 -29.04
C LYS A 253 -7.25 -8.64 -27.83
N LEU A 254 -7.83 -9.09 -26.72
CA LEU A 254 -7.12 -9.42 -25.50
C LEU A 254 -6.75 -10.91 -25.48
N ARG A 255 -5.54 -11.21 -25.01
CA ARG A 255 -5.01 -12.57 -24.83
C ARG A 255 -4.22 -12.61 -23.50
N GLN A 256 -4.63 -13.42 -22.55
CA GLN A 256 -3.80 -13.77 -21.38
C GLN A 256 -2.67 -14.68 -21.86
N ILE A 257 -1.43 -14.34 -21.53
CA ILE A 257 -0.24 -15.02 -22.05
C ILE A 257 0.56 -15.77 -20.98
N SER A 258 0.52 -15.35 -19.71
CA SER A 258 1.17 -16.10 -18.64
C SER A 258 0.44 -17.41 -18.32
N PRO A 259 1.10 -18.42 -17.71
CA PRO A 259 0.45 -19.64 -17.26
C PRO A 259 -0.71 -19.38 -16.30
N ALA A 260 -1.69 -20.27 -16.27
CA ALA A 260 -2.92 -20.07 -15.48
C ALA A 260 -2.75 -20.27 -13.97
N ASP A 261 -1.66 -20.91 -13.58
CA ASP A 261 -1.27 -21.23 -12.19
C ASP A 261 -0.15 -20.32 -11.67
N THR A 262 0.08 -19.20 -12.34
CA THR A 262 1.19 -18.30 -12.04
C THR A 262 0.66 -16.88 -11.88
N TYR A 263 0.93 -16.29 -10.71
CA TYR A 263 0.60 -14.92 -10.39
C TYR A 263 1.74 -13.99 -10.82
N ILE A 264 1.42 -12.96 -11.61
CA ILE A 264 2.38 -11.96 -12.10
C ILE A 264 2.22 -10.68 -11.28
N TYR A 265 3.29 -10.22 -10.67
CA TYR A 265 3.30 -9.00 -9.85
C TYR A 265 3.69 -7.77 -10.67
N GLU A 266 4.78 -7.87 -11.44
CA GLU A 266 5.33 -6.77 -12.22
C GLU A 266 5.84 -7.27 -13.57
N TYR A 267 6.00 -6.35 -14.51
CA TYR A 267 6.59 -6.67 -15.82
C TYR A 267 7.25 -5.45 -16.47
N ASP A 268 8.22 -5.71 -17.35
CA ASP A 268 8.80 -4.74 -18.27
C ASP A 268 9.04 -5.37 -19.65
N TRP A 269 8.86 -4.58 -20.70
CA TRP A 269 9.06 -5.03 -22.09
C TRP A 269 10.53 -5.06 -22.48
N SER A 270 10.95 -6.12 -23.16
CA SER A 270 12.22 -6.12 -23.90
C SER A 270 12.19 -5.10 -25.06
N PRO A 271 13.32 -4.50 -25.43
CA PRO A 271 13.36 -3.46 -26.47
C PRO A 271 12.87 -3.92 -27.84
N ASP A 272 12.93 -5.22 -28.13
CA ASP A 272 12.49 -5.83 -29.39
C ASP A 272 10.98 -6.17 -29.44
N SER A 273 10.23 -5.90 -28.36
CA SER A 273 8.80 -6.19 -28.20
C SER A 273 8.45 -7.69 -28.25
N ARG A 274 9.42 -8.58 -28.05
CA ARG A 274 9.22 -10.03 -28.13
C ARG A 274 9.15 -10.73 -26.80
N HIS A 275 9.78 -10.15 -25.77
CA HIS A 275 9.83 -10.73 -24.44
C HIS A 275 9.40 -9.72 -23.39
N LEU A 276 9.06 -10.24 -22.20
CA LEU A 276 8.87 -9.43 -21.00
C LEU A 276 9.73 -10.04 -19.88
N ALA A 277 10.33 -9.18 -19.07
CA ALA A 277 10.80 -9.54 -17.75
C ALA A 277 9.61 -9.49 -16.80
N VAL A 278 9.44 -10.48 -15.95
CA VAL A 278 8.32 -10.52 -15.01
C VAL A 278 8.80 -11.01 -13.64
N THR A 279 8.27 -10.44 -12.56
CA THR A 279 8.32 -11.03 -11.23
C THR A 279 7.05 -11.84 -11.03
N ALA A 280 7.20 -13.10 -10.63
CA ALA A 280 6.07 -14.03 -10.57
C ALA A 280 6.30 -15.14 -9.55
N ALA A 281 5.20 -15.71 -9.04
CA ALA A 281 5.23 -16.91 -8.21
C ALA A 281 4.14 -17.90 -8.64
N LEU A 282 4.32 -19.18 -8.31
CA LEU A 282 3.32 -20.20 -8.48
C LEU A 282 2.29 -20.13 -7.37
N GLY A 283 1.03 -20.38 -7.71
CA GLY A 283 -0.07 -20.52 -6.76
C GLY A 283 -0.59 -19.20 -6.24
N ASN A 284 -1.05 -19.19 -5.01
CA ASN A 284 -1.83 -18.15 -4.39
C ASN A 284 -1.13 -16.79 -4.36
N GLY A 285 -1.75 -15.83 -5.01
CA GLY A 285 -1.22 -14.57 -5.42
C GLY A 285 -0.59 -13.68 -4.37
N ASP A 286 -1.37 -13.23 -3.40
CA ASP A 286 -0.93 -12.20 -2.46
C ASP A 286 0.16 -12.73 -1.52
N ASP A 287 0.07 -13.99 -1.11
CA ASP A 287 1.01 -14.63 -0.19
C ASP A 287 2.39 -14.90 -0.80
N ASN A 288 2.46 -15.05 -2.12
CA ASN A 288 3.62 -15.58 -2.80
C ASN A 288 4.55 -14.50 -3.40
N TRP A 289 4.21 -13.21 -3.28
CA TRP A 289 5.13 -12.14 -3.68
C TRP A 289 6.50 -12.25 -3.01
N TYR A 290 6.52 -12.68 -1.76
CA TYR A 290 7.73 -12.81 -0.93
C TYR A 290 8.68 -13.92 -1.40
N VAL A 291 8.18 -14.84 -2.23
CA VAL A 291 8.95 -15.93 -2.84
C VAL A 291 8.99 -15.85 -4.37
N ALA A 292 8.64 -14.69 -4.91
CA ALA A 292 8.65 -14.46 -6.35
C ALA A 292 10.05 -14.65 -6.96
N GLU A 293 10.07 -15.23 -8.15
CA GLU A 293 11.27 -15.39 -8.97
C GLU A 293 11.23 -14.39 -10.14
N LEU A 294 12.38 -14.15 -10.75
CA LEU A 294 12.47 -13.38 -11.99
C LEU A 294 12.40 -14.32 -13.20
N TYR A 295 11.49 -14.01 -14.11
CA TYR A 295 11.29 -14.78 -15.34
C TYR A 295 11.47 -13.91 -16.57
N THR A 296 11.79 -14.54 -17.69
CA THR A 296 11.52 -14.03 -19.02
C THR A 296 10.30 -14.73 -19.61
N LEU A 297 9.41 -13.98 -20.27
CA LEU A 297 8.18 -14.47 -20.89
C LEU A 297 8.17 -14.09 -22.38
N ASP A 298 8.00 -15.07 -23.27
CA ASP A 298 7.86 -14.84 -24.70
C ASP A 298 6.45 -14.35 -25.03
N ALA A 299 6.34 -13.17 -25.60
CA ALA A 299 5.06 -12.49 -25.87
C ALA A 299 4.17 -13.22 -26.89
N ALA A 300 4.75 -14.01 -27.79
CA ALA A 300 4.00 -14.75 -28.83
C ALA A 300 3.45 -16.06 -28.29
N SER A 301 4.30 -16.89 -27.70
CA SER A 301 3.96 -18.24 -27.22
C SER A 301 3.44 -18.29 -25.78
N GLY A 302 3.79 -17.30 -24.93
CA GLY A 302 3.51 -17.33 -23.50
C GLY A 302 4.46 -18.23 -22.70
N LEU A 303 5.55 -18.70 -23.32
CA LEU A 303 6.54 -19.52 -22.63
C LEU A 303 7.28 -18.68 -21.59
N MET A 304 7.17 -19.08 -20.31
CA MET A 304 7.91 -18.51 -19.20
C MET A 304 9.16 -19.35 -18.88
N LYS A 305 10.26 -18.67 -18.59
CA LYS A 305 11.51 -19.27 -18.14
C LYS A 305 11.99 -18.55 -16.91
N SER A 306 12.11 -19.25 -15.77
CA SER A 306 12.81 -18.69 -14.59
C SER A 306 14.28 -18.46 -14.94
N ILE A 307 14.75 -17.25 -14.69
CA ILE A 307 16.13 -16.83 -14.93
C ILE A 307 16.87 -16.52 -13.63
N TYR A 308 16.14 -16.30 -12.53
CA TYR A 308 16.72 -16.08 -11.22
C TYR A 308 15.75 -16.43 -10.09
N LYS A 309 16.22 -17.22 -9.15
CA LYS A 309 15.58 -17.51 -7.88
C LYS A 309 16.29 -16.76 -6.77
N PRO A 310 15.72 -15.64 -6.28
CA PRO A 310 16.39 -14.79 -5.31
C PRO A 310 16.35 -15.40 -3.90
N PRO A 311 17.33 -15.08 -3.04
CA PRO A 311 17.30 -15.47 -1.62
C PRO A 311 16.38 -14.57 -0.76
N LEU A 312 16.00 -13.40 -1.26
CA LEU A 312 15.10 -12.41 -0.64
C LEU A 312 14.15 -11.85 -1.70
N GLN A 313 13.31 -10.92 -1.30
CA GLN A 313 12.33 -10.27 -2.18
C GLN A 313 13.01 -9.51 -3.32
N ILE A 314 12.35 -9.48 -4.46
CA ILE A 314 12.75 -8.68 -5.63
C ILE A 314 11.58 -7.86 -6.15
N ALA A 315 11.90 -6.72 -6.75
CA ALA A 315 10.92 -5.81 -7.34
C ALA A 315 11.51 -5.00 -8.50
N ASN A 316 10.64 -4.34 -9.26
CA ASN A 316 10.99 -3.40 -10.33
C ASN A 316 11.93 -4.00 -11.39
N PRO A 317 11.58 -5.11 -12.06
CA PRO A 317 12.38 -5.63 -13.15
C PRO A 317 12.37 -4.63 -14.32
N ALA A 318 13.56 -4.29 -14.82
CA ALA A 318 13.70 -3.36 -15.94
C ALA A 318 14.70 -3.89 -16.98
N TRP A 319 14.28 -3.94 -18.24
CA TRP A 319 15.09 -4.46 -19.32
C TRP A 319 16.08 -3.41 -19.84
N SER A 320 17.34 -3.78 -20.03
CA SER A 320 18.35 -2.90 -20.64
C SER A 320 17.99 -2.54 -22.08
N ARG A 321 18.43 -1.38 -22.55
CA ARG A 321 18.09 -0.90 -23.89
C ARG A 321 18.71 -1.70 -25.03
N ASP A 322 19.80 -2.40 -24.76
CA ASP A 322 20.44 -3.35 -25.70
C ASP A 322 19.83 -4.75 -25.67
N GLY A 323 18.91 -5.00 -24.74
CA GLY A 323 18.23 -6.28 -24.57
C GLY A 323 19.09 -7.40 -23.94
N GLN A 324 20.28 -7.08 -23.41
CA GLN A 324 21.21 -8.11 -22.92
C GLN A 324 21.05 -8.39 -21.43
N SER A 325 20.54 -7.43 -20.64
CA SER A 325 20.46 -7.51 -19.20
C SER A 325 19.12 -7.08 -18.67
N ILE A 326 18.79 -7.51 -17.44
CA ILE A 326 17.66 -7.04 -16.65
C ILE A 326 18.21 -6.49 -15.35
N ALA A 327 17.80 -5.29 -14.96
CA ALA A 327 18.03 -4.74 -13.64
C ALA A 327 16.82 -4.97 -12.75
N PHE A 328 17.02 -5.08 -11.44
CA PHE A 328 15.96 -5.19 -10.46
C PHE A 328 16.44 -4.72 -9.09
N ILE A 329 15.51 -4.46 -8.18
CA ILE A 329 15.83 -4.18 -6.76
C ILE A 329 15.69 -5.48 -5.99
N GLY A 330 16.67 -5.78 -5.14
CA GLY A 330 16.66 -6.94 -4.26
C GLY A 330 17.00 -6.55 -2.83
N GLY A 331 16.27 -7.09 -1.84
CA GLY A 331 16.49 -6.76 -0.45
C GLY A 331 15.48 -7.41 0.49
N LEU A 332 15.59 -7.13 1.77
CA LEU A 332 14.61 -7.55 2.77
C LEU A 332 13.44 -6.58 2.79
N MET A 333 12.29 -7.02 2.32
CA MET A 333 11.06 -6.22 2.26
C MET A 333 9.97 -6.89 3.09
N SER A 334 9.07 -6.10 3.67
CA SER A 334 7.99 -6.59 4.53
C SER A 334 6.62 -6.57 3.87
N ASP A 335 6.41 -5.68 2.88
CA ASP A 335 5.11 -5.46 2.25
C ASP A 335 5.27 -5.32 0.74
N GLU A 336 4.40 -5.99 -0.02
CA GLU A 336 4.27 -5.69 -1.43
C GLU A 336 3.89 -4.22 -1.59
N PRO A 337 4.13 -3.44 -2.28
CA PRO A 337 4.44 -2.15 -2.81
C PRO A 337 5.51 -1.35 -2.03
N SER A 338 5.93 -1.76 -0.85
CA SER A 338 6.99 -1.06 -0.10
C SER A 338 8.37 -1.62 -0.48
N VAL A 339 8.93 -1.09 -1.54
CA VAL A 339 10.19 -1.55 -2.13
C VAL A 339 11.39 -0.80 -1.54
N GLY A 340 12.41 -1.56 -1.14
CA GLY A 340 13.70 -1.03 -0.69
C GLY A 340 14.78 -2.08 -0.73
N GLY A 341 15.98 -1.72 -1.20
CA GLY A 341 17.10 -2.66 -1.28
C GLY A 341 18.25 -2.13 -2.11
N ASP A 342 19.09 -3.04 -2.56
CA ASP A 342 20.22 -2.76 -3.47
C ASP A 342 19.79 -2.99 -4.94
N VAL A 343 20.53 -2.40 -5.87
CA VAL A 343 20.31 -2.55 -7.32
C VAL A 343 21.13 -3.71 -7.84
N PHE A 344 20.45 -4.64 -8.50
CA PHE A 344 21.06 -5.82 -9.11
C PHE A 344 20.94 -5.80 -10.63
N THR A 345 21.85 -6.47 -11.30
CA THR A 345 21.75 -6.79 -12.74
C THR A 345 21.96 -8.28 -12.98
N ILE A 346 21.31 -8.82 -14.01
CA ILE A 346 21.43 -10.20 -14.45
C ILE A 346 21.39 -10.27 -15.97
N PRO A 347 22.15 -11.19 -16.64
CA PRO A 347 21.96 -11.44 -18.07
C PRO A 347 20.52 -11.87 -18.39
N ALA A 348 19.93 -11.35 -19.45
CA ALA A 348 18.55 -11.67 -19.83
C ALA A 348 18.30 -13.16 -20.14
N ILE A 349 19.37 -13.92 -20.44
CA ILE A 349 19.32 -15.38 -20.62
C ILE A 349 19.33 -16.17 -19.30
N GLY A 350 19.55 -15.49 -18.16
CA GLY A 350 19.74 -16.06 -16.82
C GLY A 350 21.21 -16.26 -16.46
N GLY A 351 21.44 -16.58 -15.20
CA GLY A 351 22.77 -16.77 -14.63
C GLY A 351 22.86 -16.19 -13.22
N ASP A 352 24.04 -15.78 -12.84
CA ASP A 352 24.26 -15.14 -11.52
C ASP A 352 23.88 -13.66 -11.58
N ALA A 353 23.10 -13.21 -10.61
CA ALA A 353 22.81 -11.80 -10.42
C ALA A 353 24.00 -11.11 -9.72
N THR A 354 24.30 -9.89 -10.16
CA THR A 354 25.36 -9.07 -9.59
C THR A 354 24.74 -7.88 -8.85
N ASP A 355 25.06 -7.74 -7.58
CA ASP A 355 24.79 -6.53 -6.82
C ASP A 355 25.77 -5.43 -7.30
N ILE A 356 25.22 -4.34 -7.83
CA ILE A 356 26.00 -3.21 -8.36
C ILE A 356 26.03 -2.00 -7.42
N THR A 357 25.34 -2.07 -6.27
CA THR A 357 25.33 -1.06 -5.21
C THR A 357 25.70 -1.64 -3.84
N PRO A 358 26.68 -2.54 -3.75
CA PRO A 358 26.99 -3.20 -2.49
C PRO A 358 27.36 -2.17 -1.40
N GLU A 359 26.86 -2.40 -0.19
CA GLU A 359 27.10 -1.53 0.98
C GLU A 359 26.55 -0.08 0.84
N MET A 360 25.65 0.16 -0.11
CA MET A 360 24.98 1.45 -0.25
C MET A 360 24.33 1.89 1.09
N LYS A 361 24.47 3.17 1.45
CA LYS A 361 23.87 3.76 2.67
C LYS A 361 22.51 4.43 2.38
N ALA A 362 21.82 3.91 1.42
CA ALA A 362 20.48 4.29 1.00
C ALA A 362 19.71 3.01 0.66
N SER A 363 18.43 3.12 0.28
CA SER A 363 17.65 1.99 -0.22
C SER A 363 16.98 2.40 -1.52
N ALA A 364 17.30 1.71 -2.62
CA ALA A 364 16.65 1.92 -3.91
C ALA A 364 15.18 1.49 -3.81
N SER A 365 14.27 2.31 -4.36
CA SER A 365 12.83 2.04 -4.32
C SER A 365 12.18 1.97 -5.71
N TRP A 366 12.89 2.35 -6.73
CA TRP A 366 12.48 2.31 -8.14
C TRP A 366 13.70 2.46 -9.03
N LEU A 367 13.67 1.87 -10.22
CA LEU A 367 14.75 2.01 -11.20
C LEU A 367 14.26 1.96 -12.65
N THR A 368 15.08 2.49 -13.55
CA THR A 368 14.92 2.33 -15.01
C THR A 368 16.25 2.51 -15.74
N TRP A 369 16.35 1.95 -16.96
CA TRP A 369 17.49 2.15 -17.83
C TRP A 369 17.32 3.42 -18.68
N THR A 370 18.38 4.20 -18.80
CA THR A 370 18.48 5.30 -19.75
C THR A 370 18.92 4.80 -21.13
N SER A 371 18.76 5.64 -22.16
CA SER A 371 19.26 5.34 -23.51
C SER A 371 20.79 5.25 -23.60
N GLN A 372 21.50 5.74 -22.61
CA GLN A 372 22.97 5.75 -22.52
C GLN A 372 23.54 4.51 -21.81
N GLY A 373 22.68 3.57 -21.39
CA GLY A 373 23.08 2.34 -20.70
C GLY A 373 23.36 2.54 -19.20
N ASN A 374 22.97 3.67 -18.62
CA ASN A 374 22.99 3.85 -17.17
C ASN A 374 21.65 3.42 -16.57
N ILE A 375 21.69 2.98 -15.31
CA ILE A 375 20.50 2.78 -14.50
C ILE A 375 20.30 4.05 -13.65
N VAL A 376 19.12 4.67 -13.76
CA VAL A 376 18.67 5.71 -12.86
C VAL A 376 17.71 5.11 -11.86
N PHE A 377 17.87 5.44 -10.58
CA PHE A 377 17.02 4.91 -9.53
C PHE A 377 16.67 5.97 -8.47
N GLY A 378 15.44 5.88 -7.96
CA GLY A 378 14.99 6.62 -6.80
C GLY A 378 15.42 5.91 -5.52
N GLU A 379 15.78 6.68 -4.50
CA GLU A 379 16.26 6.12 -3.24
C GLU A 379 15.75 6.89 -2.03
N TYR A 380 15.54 6.14 -0.95
CA TYR A 380 15.44 6.70 0.39
C TYR A 380 16.83 6.89 0.97
N ILE A 381 17.07 8.01 1.63
CA ILE A 381 18.31 8.27 2.32
C ILE A 381 18.10 9.17 3.55
N GLU A 382 18.09 8.56 4.74
CA GLU A 382 17.94 9.26 6.03
C GLU A 382 16.71 10.20 6.08
N GLY A 383 15.54 9.72 5.62
CA GLY A 383 14.30 10.49 5.57
C GLY A 383 14.18 11.50 4.42
N ASP A 384 15.16 11.55 3.52
CA ASP A 384 15.13 12.33 2.29
C ASP A 384 14.79 11.46 1.08
N SER A 385 14.24 12.07 0.05
CA SER A 385 14.15 11.51 -1.31
C SER A 385 15.38 11.86 -2.11
N ALA A 386 15.96 10.90 -2.81
CA ALA A 386 17.09 11.15 -3.68
C ALA A 386 16.95 10.42 -5.03
N LEU A 387 17.75 10.84 -5.98
CA LEU A 387 17.90 10.21 -7.28
C LEU A 387 19.38 9.98 -7.54
N ALA A 388 19.72 8.79 -7.95
CA ALA A 388 21.08 8.44 -8.35
C ALA A 388 21.09 7.81 -9.74
N SER A 389 22.26 7.81 -10.35
CA SER A 389 22.56 7.10 -11.59
C SER A 389 23.79 6.26 -11.41
N ILE A 390 23.75 5.03 -11.88
CA ILE A 390 24.87 4.11 -11.85
C ILE A 390 25.18 3.59 -13.26
N HIS A 391 26.47 3.58 -13.62
CA HIS A 391 26.91 2.95 -14.85
C HIS A 391 27.06 1.45 -14.62
N ALA A 392 26.24 0.67 -15.31
CA ALA A 392 26.09 -0.76 -15.01
C ALA A 392 27.35 -1.60 -15.27
N ALA A 393 28.29 -1.12 -16.11
CA ALA A 393 29.50 -1.88 -16.47
C ALA A 393 30.63 -1.78 -15.45
N ASP A 394 30.76 -0.66 -14.73
CA ASP A 394 31.84 -0.41 -13.78
C ASP A 394 31.39 0.02 -12.38
N GLY A 395 30.07 0.11 -12.15
CA GLY A 395 29.50 0.49 -10.86
C GLY A 395 29.72 1.97 -10.48
N ALA A 396 30.16 2.82 -11.41
CA ALA A 396 30.36 4.23 -11.12
C ALA A 396 29.01 4.92 -10.85
N MET A 397 28.82 5.33 -9.58
CA MET A 397 27.56 5.93 -9.11
C MET A 397 27.71 7.45 -8.95
N VAL A 398 26.67 8.18 -9.34
CA VAL A 398 26.55 9.64 -9.18
C VAL A 398 25.20 9.96 -8.57
N GLN A 399 25.18 10.65 -7.44
CA GLN A 399 23.97 11.20 -6.89
C GLN A 399 23.55 12.43 -7.70
N LEU A 400 22.40 12.34 -8.36
CA LEU A 400 21.86 13.40 -9.21
C LEU A 400 21.13 14.48 -8.40
N PHE A 401 20.50 14.04 -7.31
CA PHE A 401 19.63 14.90 -6.51
C PHE A 401 19.40 14.26 -5.13
N ARG A 402 19.42 15.06 -4.08
CA ARG A 402 18.91 14.71 -2.74
C ARG A 402 18.19 15.92 -2.17
N LYS A 403 16.98 15.72 -1.64
CA LYS A 403 16.20 16.78 -1.05
C LYS A 403 15.16 16.24 -0.07
N THR A 404 14.97 17.02 1.00
CA THR A 404 13.84 16.84 1.90
C THR A 404 12.51 17.05 1.17
N GLY A 405 11.62 16.10 1.32
CA GLY A 405 10.32 16.05 0.69
C GLY A 405 10.07 14.73 -0.02
N GLN A 406 8.82 14.45 -0.32
CA GLN A 406 8.42 13.30 -1.11
C GLN A 406 8.50 13.63 -2.61
N LEU A 407 9.10 12.73 -3.37
CA LEU A 407 9.15 12.75 -4.84
C LEU A 407 8.58 11.43 -5.35
N THR A 408 7.45 11.49 -6.06
CA THR A 408 6.83 10.28 -6.62
C THR A 408 6.20 10.58 -7.97
N ALA A 409 6.15 9.60 -8.86
CA ALA A 409 5.32 9.65 -10.07
C ALA A 409 3.92 9.04 -9.87
N GLY A 410 3.60 8.59 -8.64
CA GLY A 410 2.29 8.08 -8.25
C GLY A 410 2.29 6.70 -7.59
N ALA A 411 3.34 5.90 -7.74
CA ALA A 411 3.51 4.67 -6.98
C ALA A 411 4.08 4.94 -5.58
N TRP A 412 4.08 3.93 -4.74
CA TRP A 412 4.80 3.98 -3.48
C TRP A 412 6.30 4.21 -3.73
N GLY A 413 6.97 4.84 -2.78
CA GLY A 413 8.40 5.06 -2.87
C GLY A 413 8.82 6.34 -3.60
N VAL A 414 10.13 6.48 -3.77
CA VAL A 414 10.76 7.56 -4.52
C VAL A 414 10.91 7.12 -5.97
N ASN A 415 10.12 7.70 -6.85
CA ASN A 415 10.09 7.33 -8.27
C ASN A 415 9.78 8.53 -9.17
N LEU A 416 10.13 8.42 -10.44
CA LEU A 416 9.92 9.45 -11.44
C LEU A 416 9.37 8.84 -12.73
N SER A 417 8.60 9.63 -13.48
CA SER A 417 8.32 9.33 -14.87
C SER A 417 9.36 10.03 -15.75
N LEU A 418 10.12 9.27 -16.55
CA LEU A 418 11.22 9.79 -17.38
C LEU A 418 10.87 9.79 -18.86
N SER A 419 11.35 10.80 -19.58
CA SER A 419 11.41 10.80 -21.05
C SER A 419 12.38 9.71 -21.56
N ARG A 420 12.27 9.36 -22.84
CA ARG A 420 13.08 8.27 -23.43
C ARG A 420 14.59 8.51 -23.31
N ASP A 421 15.02 9.76 -23.44
CA ASP A 421 16.42 10.16 -23.28
C ASP A 421 16.89 10.24 -21.82
N GLY A 422 15.95 10.17 -20.87
CA GLY A 422 16.24 10.26 -19.44
C GLY A 422 16.47 11.70 -18.94
N GLU A 423 16.32 12.72 -19.77
CA GLU A 423 16.66 14.12 -19.44
C GLU A 423 15.51 14.90 -18.81
N ILE A 424 14.27 14.57 -19.18
CA ILE A 424 13.04 15.23 -18.71
C ILE A 424 12.26 14.26 -17.84
N SER A 425 11.73 14.77 -16.72
CA SER A 425 10.86 13.97 -15.86
C SER A 425 9.62 14.71 -15.41
N ALA A 426 8.64 13.94 -14.94
CA ALA A 426 7.48 14.42 -14.21
C ALA A 426 7.40 13.73 -12.84
N ILE A 427 7.01 14.50 -11.83
CA ILE A 427 6.85 14.07 -10.45
C ILE A 427 5.66 14.76 -9.78
N ILE A 428 5.15 14.12 -8.75
CA ILE A 428 4.34 14.74 -7.70
C ILE A 428 5.30 15.07 -6.56
N ARG A 429 5.34 16.31 -6.14
CA ARG A 429 6.22 16.77 -5.08
C ARG A 429 5.42 17.33 -3.91
N SER A 430 5.77 16.93 -2.70
CA SER A 430 5.19 17.45 -1.47
C SER A 430 6.20 17.46 -0.31
N SER A 431 5.83 18.09 0.80
CA SER A 431 6.54 17.99 2.08
C SER A 431 5.58 18.27 3.22
N PHE A 432 5.98 18.11 4.48
CA PHE A 432 5.17 18.52 5.63
C PHE A 432 4.65 19.97 5.55
N SER A 433 5.38 20.85 4.85
CA SER A 433 5.05 22.27 4.74
C SER A 433 4.42 22.65 3.40
N ASN A 434 4.48 21.77 2.40
CA ASN A 434 4.01 22.07 1.05
C ASN A 434 3.10 20.95 0.54
N PRO A 435 1.85 21.26 0.19
CA PRO A 435 0.92 20.27 -0.34
C PRO A 435 1.38 19.74 -1.71
N PRO A 436 0.86 18.57 -2.13
CA PRO A 436 1.27 17.94 -3.38
C PRO A 436 0.88 18.79 -4.61
N GLU A 437 1.81 18.89 -5.53
CA GLU A 437 1.60 19.46 -6.87
C GLU A 437 2.39 18.66 -7.90
N VAL A 438 1.95 18.69 -9.15
CA VAL A 438 2.68 18.09 -10.28
C VAL A 438 3.76 19.05 -10.76
N TRP A 439 4.96 18.51 -10.91
CA TRP A 439 6.14 19.22 -11.41
C TRP A 439 6.72 18.46 -12.60
N ALA A 440 7.24 19.17 -13.59
CA ALA A 440 7.90 18.56 -14.75
C ALA A 440 8.97 19.46 -15.34
N GLY A 441 9.96 18.85 -15.99
CA GLY A 441 11.07 19.55 -16.63
C GLY A 441 12.38 18.76 -16.60
N PRO A 442 13.51 19.38 -16.88
CA PRO A 442 14.82 18.76 -16.72
C PRO A 442 15.01 18.23 -15.30
N ASN A 443 15.64 17.06 -15.17
CA ASN A 443 15.85 16.41 -13.88
C ASN A 443 16.49 17.37 -12.88
N SER A 444 15.99 17.38 -11.66
CA SER A 444 16.34 18.31 -10.57
C SER A 444 16.02 19.82 -10.80
N ASN A 445 15.60 20.21 -12.00
CA ASN A 445 15.22 21.59 -12.35
C ASN A 445 13.77 21.65 -12.87
N TRP A 446 12.85 21.06 -12.10
CA TRP A 446 11.44 21.01 -12.44
C TRP A 446 10.75 22.37 -12.27
N LYS A 447 9.72 22.58 -13.09
CA LYS A 447 8.76 23.68 -12.94
C LYS A 447 7.43 23.12 -12.44
N GLN A 448 6.75 23.89 -11.61
CA GLN A 448 5.40 23.55 -11.16
C GLN A 448 4.43 23.62 -12.34
N ILE A 449 3.64 22.56 -12.53
CA ILE A 449 2.66 22.43 -13.62
C ILE A 449 1.25 22.70 -13.12
N THR A 450 0.92 22.22 -11.94
CA THR A 450 -0.39 22.42 -11.30
C THR A 450 -0.28 23.41 -10.15
N HIS A 451 -1.38 24.12 -9.85
CA HIS A 451 -1.43 25.15 -8.81
C HIS A 451 -2.71 25.01 -7.97
N LEU A 452 -3.18 23.76 -7.83
CA LEU A 452 -4.48 23.45 -7.22
C LEU A 452 -4.49 23.67 -5.71
N ASN A 453 -3.31 23.52 -5.08
CA ASN A 453 -3.15 23.63 -3.64
C ASN A 453 -2.38 24.90 -3.20
N ASN A 454 -2.12 25.85 -4.09
CA ASN A 454 -1.33 27.06 -3.76
C ASN A 454 -1.91 27.88 -2.58
N ALA A 455 -3.21 27.82 -2.35
CA ALA A 455 -3.89 28.48 -1.24
C ALA A 455 -3.95 27.62 0.05
N VAL A 456 -3.44 26.39 -0.01
CA VAL A 456 -3.43 25.46 1.13
C VAL A 456 -2.15 25.68 1.92
N HIS A 457 -2.29 26.07 3.17
CA HIS A 457 -1.16 26.27 4.08
C HIS A 457 -1.34 25.39 5.31
N PRO A 458 -0.24 24.76 5.81
CA PRO A 458 -0.32 23.95 7.00
C PRO A 458 -0.78 24.79 8.22
N ASN A 459 -1.61 24.22 9.05
CA ASN A 459 -2.04 24.80 10.31
C ASN A 459 -1.41 24.08 11.53
N TRP A 460 -0.32 23.35 11.29
CA TRP A 460 0.57 22.71 12.26
C TRP A 460 1.96 23.33 12.19
N GLY A 461 2.86 22.93 13.10
CA GLY A 461 4.22 23.47 13.15
C GLY A 461 5.17 22.87 12.11
N GLU A 462 6.42 23.29 12.17
CA GLU A 462 7.48 22.77 11.30
C GLU A 462 7.86 21.33 11.68
N ALA A 463 8.46 20.60 10.72
CA ALA A 463 9.10 19.31 10.97
C ALA A 463 10.61 19.47 10.85
N LYS A 464 11.36 18.88 11.80
CA LYS A 464 12.82 18.85 11.81
C LYS A 464 13.33 17.42 11.78
N SER A 465 14.27 17.13 10.91
CA SER A 465 15.03 15.89 11.00
C SER A 465 15.93 15.94 12.22
N ILE A 466 15.84 14.92 13.09
CA ILE A 466 16.72 14.73 14.23
C ILE A 466 17.43 13.38 14.12
N HIS A 467 18.63 13.31 14.69
CA HIS A 467 19.46 12.12 14.68
C HIS A 467 19.90 11.75 16.09
N TRP A 468 20.02 10.46 16.33
CA TRP A 468 20.54 9.93 17.60
C TRP A 468 21.27 8.61 17.40
N LYS A 469 22.07 8.21 18.37
CA LYS A 469 22.81 6.94 18.33
C LYS A 469 22.18 5.90 19.23
N ASN A 470 22.09 4.68 18.73
CA ASN A 470 21.83 3.51 19.53
C ASN A 470 22.74 2.35 19.09
N GLY A 471 23.71 2.01 19.96
CA GLY A 471 24.76 1.05 19.62
C GLY A 471 25.62 1.55 18.44
N ARG A 472 25.70 0.75 17.37
CA ARG A 472 26.49 1.07 16.17
C ARG A 472 25.76 1.90 15.13
N PHE A 473 24.45 2.12 15.30
CA PHE A 473 23.61 2.79 14.32
C PHE A 473 23.39 4.26 14.66
N ASP A 474 23.39 5.09 13.64
CA ASP A 474 22.80 6.41 13.64
C ASP A 474 21.36 6.26 13.20
N VAL A 475 20.42 6.72 14.01
CA VAL A 475 18.99 6.61 13.73
C VAL A 475 18.45 8.00 13.41
N GLN A 476 17.64 8.10 12.37
CA GLN A 476 17.00 9.33 11.96
C GLN A 476 15.51 9.29 12.32
N GLY A 477 14.91 10.44 12.53
CA GLY A 477 13.46 10.60 12.64
C GLY A 477 13.04 12.05 12.45
N TRP A 478 11.75 12.24 12.23
CA TRP A 478 11.15 13.57 12.11
C TRP A 478 10.52 13.98 13.43
N LEU A 479 10.85 15.19 13.89
CA LEU A 479 10.20 15.82 15.05
C LEU A 479 9.31 16.95 14.53
N LEU A 480 7.98 16.74 14.59
CA LEU A 480 6.99 17.75 14.26
C LEU A 480 6.76 18.61 15.50
N TYR A 481 6.83 19.91 15.28
CA TYR A 481 6.61 20.91 16.32
C TYR A 481 5.12 21.25 16.47
N PRO A 482 4.64 21.57 17.68
CA PRO A 482 3.28 22.02 17.87
C PRO A 482 3.04 23.35 17.14
N ARG A 483 1.79 23.55 16.72
CA ARG A 483 1.32 24.85 16.23
C ARG A 483 1.58 25.92 17.31
N ASP A 484 1.94 27.13 16.88
CA ASP A 484 2.17 28.29 17.75
C ASP A 484 3.18 27.98 18.87
N PHE A 485 4.25 27.26 18.51
CA PHE A 485 5.29 26.81 19.44
C PHE A 485 5.90 27.96 20.24
N ASP A 486 5.89 27.83 21.58
CA ASP A 486 6.48 28.75 22.54
C ASP A 486 7.56 28.01 23.36
N PRO A 487 8.85 28.34 23.22
CA PRO A 487 9.94 27.62 23.88
C PRO A 487 9.92 27.76 25.42
N SER A 488 9.11 28.66 25.98
CA SER A 488 8.94 28.81 27.40
C SER A 488 7.95 27.83 28.05
N LYS A 489 7.19 27.09 27.23
CA LYS A 489 6.18 26.13 27.68
C LYS A 489 6.69 24.71 27.56
N LYS A 490 6.07 23.79 28.28
CA LYS A 490 6.25 22.35 28.15
C LYS A 490 5.07 21.70 27.39
N TYR A 491 5.37 20.78 26.51
CA TYR A 491 4.41 20.15 25.62
C TYR A 491 4.41 18.63 25.77
N PRO A 492 3.27 17.96 25.57
CA PRO A 492 3.25 16.50 25.44
C PRO A 492 3.93 16.05 24.14
N LEU A 493 4.41 14.81 24.15
CA LEU A 493 4.96 14.13 22.96
C LEU A 493 4.13 12.90 22.63
N VAL A 494 3.79 12.71 21.34
CA VAL A 494 3.31 11.43 20.83
C VAL A 494 4.36 10.86 19.88
N VAL A 495 4.76 9.61 20.10
CA VAL A 495 5.60 8.85 19.19
C VAL A 495 4.69 8.13 18.21
N HIS A 496 4.87 8.36 16.93
CA HIS A 496 4.17 7.65 15.88
C HIS A 496 5.14 6.70 15.16
N VAL A 497 4.88 5.40 15.28
CA VAL A 497 5.72 4.37 14.65
C VAL A 497 5.07 3.92 13.34
N HIS A 498 5.82 3.99 12.26
CA HIS A 498 5.34 3.58 10.92
C HIS A 498 5.08 2.06 10.81
N GLY A 499 4.32 1.66 9.80
CA GLY A 499 4.11 0.26 9.40
C GLY A 499 5.31 -0.33 8.65
N GLY A 500 5.18 -1.55 8.20
CA GLY A 500 6.25 -2.29 7.54
C GLY A 500 6.70 -3.49 8.37
N PRO A 501 7.97 -3.60 8.81
CA PRO A 501 8.97 -2.57 9.14
C PRO A 501 9.78 -1.99 7.98
N GLY A 502 9.81 -2.66 6.82
CA GLY A 502 10.52 -2.20 5.64
C GLY A 502 9.82 -1.00 4.98
N ALA A 503 9.97 0.18 5.56
CA ALA A 503 9.44 1.45 5.07
C ALA A 503 10.35 2.60 5.50
N ASP A 504 10.07 3.82 5.08
CA ASP A 504 10.77 5.05 5.51
C ASP A 504 9.77 6.19 5.65
N VAL A 505 9.84 6.94 6.73
CA VAL A 505 9.06 8.17 6.90
C VAL A 505 9.79 9.32 6.22
N LEU A 506 9.29 9.71 5.06
CA LEU A 506 9.72 10.90 4.35
C LEU A 506 8.99 12.14 4.88
N SER A 507 9.60 13.31 4.69
CA SER A 507 8.87 14.58 4.83
C SER A 507 7.85 14.71 3.70
N ALA A 508 6.65 14.18 3.88
CA ALA A 508 5.55 14.21 2.92
C ALA A 508 4.38 15.05 3.43
N TRP A 509 3.53 15.55 2.53
CA TRP A 509 2.25 16.13 2.97
C TRP A 509 1.37 15.04 3.57
N PRO A 510 0.88 15.21 4.81
CA PRO A 510 0.15 14.18 5.50
C PRO A 510 -1.10 13.70 4.75
N SER A 511 -1.41 12.42 4.84
CA SER A 511 -2.60 11.85 4.22
C SER A 511 -3.88 12.25 4.97
N SER A 512 -5.05 11.96 4.42
CA SER A 512 -6.33 12.16 5.13
C SER A 512 -6.57 11.16 6.26
N LEU A 513 -5.73 10.12 6.37
CA LEU A 513 -5.69 9.15 7.47
C LEU A 513 -4.66 9.52 8.53
N ASP A 514 -3.84 10.51 8.24
CA ASP A 514 -2.76 10.92 9.11
C ASP A 514 -3.30 11.66 10.34
N TYR A 515 -2.86 11.26 11.51
CA TYR A 515 -3.17 11.91 12.79
C TYR A 515 -1.98 12.69 13.36
N THR A 516 -0.80 12.63 12.75
CA THR A 516 0.42 13.29 13.22
C THR A 516 0.32 14.81 13.07
N ALA A 517 -0.07 15.30 11.91
CA ALA A 517 -0.29 16.73 11.67
C ALA A 517 -1.46 17.30 12.51
N PRO A 518 -2.63 16.63 12.63
CA PRO A 518 -3.68 17.04 13.58
C PRO A 518 -3.23 17.05 15.05
N LEU A 519 -2.38 16.11 15.49
CA LEU A 519 -1.78 16.14 16.84
C LEU A 519 -0.88 17.38 17.00
N ALA A 520 -0.02 17.66 16.03
CA ALA A 520 0.83 18.85 16.07
C ALA A 520 0.00 20.15 16.07
N ALA A 521 -1.12 20.19 15.34
CA ALA A 521 -2.08 21.30 15.37
C ALA A 521 -2.76 21.43 16.74
N ALA A 522 -2.96 20.33 17.47
CA ALA A 522 -3.54 20.29 18.81
C ALA A 522 -2.53 20.67 19.92
N GLY A 523 -1.28 20.90 19.60
CA GLY A 523 -0.27 21.33 20.58
C GLY A 523 0.66 20.23 21.07
N TYR A 524 0.76 19.09 20.35
CA TYR A 524 1.71 18.03 20.65
C TYR A 524 3.00 18.21 19.85
N PHE A 525 4.13 17.81 20.41
CA PHE A 525 5.22 17.31 19.59
C PHE A 525 4.85 15.92 19.05
N VAL A 526 5.27 15.61 17.82
CA VAL A 526 5.15 14.26 17.27
C VAL A 526 6.52 13.81 16.80
N LEU A 527 6.95 12.62 17.23
CA LEU A 527 8.18 11.99 16.79
C LEU A 527 7.82 10.83 15.86
N ASP A 528 8.27 10.93 14.61
CA ASP A 528 8.17 9.87 13.59
C ASP A 528 9.58 9.27 13.40
N PRO A 529 9.98 8.21 14.13
CA PRO A 529 11.31 7.61 14.03
C PRO A 529 11.39 6.67 12.82
N ASN A 530 12.57 6.55 12.20
CA ASN A 530 12.97 5.49 11.29
C ASN A 530 13.93 4.53 12.02
N PRO A 531 13.42 3.61 12.87
CA PRO A 531 14.27 2.68 13.63
C PRO A 531 14.92 1.65 12.70
N ARG A 532 15.90 0.87 13.23
CA ARG A 532 16.43 -0.28 12.48
C ARG A 532 15.28 -1.17 11.99
N GLY A 533 15.42 -1.70 10.79
CA GLY A 533 14.34 -2.33 10.04
C GLY A 533 13.77 -1.42 8.96
N SER A 534 13.85 -0.09 9.13
CA SER A 534 13.45 0.88 8.11
C SER A 534 14.42 0.90 6.93
N PHE A 535 13.96 1.45 5.80
CA PHE A 535 14.79 1.79 4.64
C PHE A 535 15.61 3.06 4.86
N GLY A 536 16.45 3.41 3.90
CA GLY A 536 17.17 4.68 3.84
C GLY A 536 18.52 4.73 4.52
N GLN A 537 19.03 3.59 5.06
CA GLN A 537 20.37 3.50 5.64
C GLN A 537 21.14 2.24 5.18
N GLY A 538 20.65 1.60 4.13
CA GLY A 538 21.21 0.41 3.51
C GLY A 538 20.76 -0.90 4.14
N GLU A 539 21.03 -2.00 3.43
CA GLU A 539 20.51 -3.34 3.75
C GLU A 539 20.94 -3.82 5.16
N ALA A 540 22.15 -3.44 5.63
CA ALA A 540 22.60 -3.80 6.97
C ALA A 540 21.77 -3.19 8.10
N PHE A 541 21.15 -2.03 7.88
CA PHE A 541 20.23 -1.39 8.81
C PHE A 541 18.83 -2.01 8.73
N THR A 542 18.33 -2.23 7.53
CA THR A 542 17.05 -2.89 7.27
C THR A 542 17.01 -4.30 7.87
N ARG A 543 18.09 -5.07 7.73
CA ARG A 543 18.19 -6.43 8.29
C ARG A 543 18.51 -6.49 9.79
N ALA A 544 18.73 -5.37 10.44
CA ALA A 544 19.16 -5.37 11.84
C ALA A 544 18.04 -5.75 12.84
N ASN A 545 16.80 -5.88 12.40
CA ASN A 545 15.70 -6.38 13.20
C ASN A 545 15.34 -7.87 12.93
N VAL A 546 16.08 -8.56 12.05
CA VAL A 546 15.91 -10.01 11.83
C VAL A 546 16.12 -10.76 13.14
N LYS A 547 15.12 -11.55 13.57
CA LYS A 547 15.03 -12.24 14.87
C LYS A 547 15.16 -11.32 16.09
N ASP A 548 14.91 -10.01 15.92
CA ASP A 548 15.13 -8.99 16.97
C ASP A 548 13.94 -8.03 17.13
N PHE A 549 12.77 -8.37 16.58
CA PHE A 549 11.56 -7.55 16.70
C PHE A 549 11.20 -7.24 18.15
N GLY A 550 11.01 -5.96 18.46
CA GLY A 550 10.69 -5.46 19.77
C GLY A 550 11.91 -5.22 20.68
N TYR A 551 13.12 -5.51 20.22
CA TYR A 551 14.34 -5.35 21.03
C TYR A 551 15.22 -4.19 20.54
N GLY A 552 15.91 -4.36 19.41
CA GLY A 552 16.80 -3.33 18.89
C GLY A 552 16.04 -2.12 18.36
N ASP A 553 15.00 -2.35 17.61
CA ASP A 553 14.07 -1.38 17.05
C ASP A 553 13.36 -0.56 18.16
N PHE A 554 12.87 -1.23 19.20
CA PHE A 554 12.27 -0.55 20.36
C PHE A 554 13.29 0.32 21.10
N LYS A 555 14.55 -0.14 21.25
CA LYS A 555 15.62 0.68 21.86
C LYS A 555 15.95 1.90 21.01
N ASP A 556 15.89 1.80 19.68
CA ASP A 556 16.05 2.94 18.79
C ASP A 556 14.95 3.98 19.03
N ILE A 557 13.70 3.54 19.15
CA ILE A 557 12.56 4.40 19.43
C ILE A 557 12.71 5.09 20.79
N MET A 558 13.07 4.35 21.84
CA MET A 558 13.23 4.92 23.19
C MET A 558 14.39 5.90 23.26
N ALA A 559 15.50 5.65 22.57
CA ALA A 559 16.61 6.60 22.45
C ALA A 559 16.17 7.86 21.66
N GLY A 560 15.30 7.71 20.66
CA GLY A 560 14.67 8.82 19.95
C GLY A 560 13.77 9.69 20.83
N VAL A 561 13.00 9.08 21.73
CA VAL A 561 12.23 9.82 22.76
C VAL A 561 13.15 10.67 23.64
N ASP A 562 14.27 10.08 24.08
CA ASP A 562 15.24 10.82 24.91
C ASP A 562 15.93 11.94 24.11
N ALA A 563 16.25 11.69 22.84
CA ALA A 563 16.80 12.71 21.95
C ALA A 563 15.81 13.87 21.72
N ALA A 564 14.51 13.58 21.52
CA ALA A 564 13.48 14.60 21.35
C ALA A 564 13.28 15.43 22.62
N ILE A 565 13.27 14.81 23.83
CA ILE A 565 13.19 15.51 25.11
C ILE A 565 14.39 16.45 25.33
N ASN A 566 15.58 16.04 24.88
CA ASN A 566 16.78 16.87 24.98
C ASN A 566 16.80 18.02 23.94
N ALA A 567 16.15 17.83 22.79
CA ALA A 567 16.14 18.80 21.68
C ALA A 567 15.02 19.85 21.81
N ALA A 568 13.95 19.58 22.57
CA ALA A 568 12.76 20.42 22.65
C ALA A 568 12.14 20.41 24.05
N PRO A 569 11.33 21.42 24.43
CA PRO A 569 10.72 21.50 25.76
C PRO A 569 9.54 20.52 25.91
N ILE A 570 9.83 19.25 25.78
CA ILE A 570 8.88 18.15 25.94
C ILE A 570 8.74 17.82 27.44
N ASP A 571 7.52 17.53 27.87
CA ASP A 571 7.21 17.07 29.20
C ASP A 571 7.37 15.53 29.29
N PRO A 572 8.36 15.00 30.01
CA PRO A 572 8.60 13.57 30.08
C PRO A 572 7.49 12.79 30.80
N ASP A 573 6.58 13.45 31.49
CA ASP A 573 5.44 12.84 32.19
C ASP A 573 4.18 12.78 31.27
N ARG A 574 4.22 13.38 30.10
CA ARG A 574 3.12 13.42 29.14
C ARG A 574 3.53 12.84 27.78
N LEU A 575 3.88 11.54 27.79
CA LEU A 575 4.30 10.79 26.58
C LEU A 575 3.18 9.85 26.12
N GLY A 576 2.89 9.85 24.84
CA GLY A 576 2.01 8.91 24.15
C GLY A 576 2.76 8.12 23.07
N ILE A 577 2.20 7.00 22.64
CA ILE A 577 2.70 6.20 21.53
C ILE A 577 1.55 5.70 20.68
N CYS A 578 1.74 5.68 19.35
CA CYS A 578 0.77 5.14 18.40
C CYS A 578 1.45 4.59 17.15
N GLY A 579 0.69 3.84 16.38
CA GLY A 579 1.09 3.34 15.08
C GLY A 579 0.07 2.38 14.50
N TRP A 580 0.25 2.08 13.22
CA TRP A 580 -0.58 1.16 12.44
C TRP A 580 0.26 -0.02 11.96
N SER A 581 -0.35 -1.24 11.81
CA SER A 581 0.37 -2.41 11.31
C SER A 581 1.55 -2.79 12.22
N TYR A 582 2.76 -2.89 11.71
CA TYR A 582 3.97 -3.04 12.51
C TYR A 582 4.09 -1.92 13.59
N GLY A 583 3.68 -0.69 13.29
CA GLY A 583 3.61 0.39 14.28
C GLY A 583 2.57 0.12 15.38
N GLY A 584 1.47 -0.54 15.05
CA GLY A 584 0.48 -1.05 16.01
C GLY A 584 1.05 -2.17 16.89
N TYR A 585 1.81 -3.11 16.29
CA TYR A 585 2.61 -4.10 17.02
C TYR A 585 3.58 -3.42 17.99
N MET A 586 4.38 -2.48 17.51
CA MET A 586 5.37 -1.77 18.32
C MET A 586 4.70 -0.98 19.46
N THR A 587 3.51 -0.44 19.23
CA THR A 587 2.70 0.20 20.27
C THR A 587 2.27 -0.82 21.34
N MET A 588 1.73 -1.99 20.94
CA MET A 588 1.38 -3.08 21.86
C MET A 588 2.62 -3.58 22.60
N TRP A 589 3.74 -3.73 21.92
CA TRP A 589 5.02 -4.11 22.51
C TRP A 589 5.48 -3.08 23.56
N ALA A 590 5.55 -1.81 23.18
CA ALA A 590 6.05 -0.74 24.03
C ALA A 590 5.32 -0.67 25.38
N VAL A 591 3.97 -0.76 25.39
CA VAL A 591 3.20 -0.70 26.65
C VAL A 591 3.40 -1.93 27.53
N THR A 592 3.91 -3.05 26.98
CA THR A 592 4.32 -4.22 27.78
C THR A 592 5.73 -4.10 28.35
N GLN A 593 6.59 -3.22 27.80
CA GLN A 593 8.00 -3.10 28.17
C GLN A 593 8.30 -1.87 29.07
N THR A 594 7.46 -0.83 29.02
CA THR A 594 7.68 0.41 29.78
C THR A 594 6.39 1.08 30.22
N ASN A 595 6.45 1.82 31.34
CA ASN A 595 5.34 2.65 31.83
C ASN A 595 5.57 4.17 31.55
N ARG A 596 6.53 4.51 30.67
CA ARG A 596 6.79 5.92 30.30
C ARG A 596 5.61 6.53 29.55
N PHE A 597 4.94 5.75 28.69
CA PHE A 597 3.78 6.20 27.94
C PHE A 597 2.53 6.21 28.82
N LYS A 598 1.78 7.31 28.79
CA LYS A 598 0.54 7.51 29.57
C LYS A 598 -0.71 7.23 28.77
N ALA A 599 -0.59 7.17 27.44
CA ALA A 599 -1.64 6.78 26.52
C ALA A 599 -1.04 6.06 25.31
N ALA A 600 -1.78 5.13 24.73
CA ALA A 600 -1.38 4.41 23.54
C ALA A 600 -2.56 4.23 22.56
N MET A 601 -2.28 4.22 21.25
CA MET A 601 -3.23 3.82 20.21
C MET A 601 -2.58 2.80 19.28
N ALA A 602 -3.08 1.58 19.28
CA ALA A 602 -2.63 0.49 18.42
C ALA A 602 -3.66 0.25 17.31
N GLY A 603 -3.30 0.62 16.08
CA GLY A 603 -4.11 0.38 14.88
C GLY A 603 -3.64 -0.88 14.15
N ALA A 604 -4.54 -1.82 13.84
CA ALA A 604 -4.23 -3.08 13.16
C ALA A 604 -2.93 -3.73 13.67
N GLY A 605 -2.77 -3.79 15.02
CA GLY A 605 -1.55 -4.26 15.68
C GLY A 605 -1.54 -5.75 15.92
N LEU A 606 -0.35 -6.34 15.96
CA LEU A 606 -0.13 -7.75 16.25
C LEU A 606 0.16 -7.98 17.72
N SER A 607 -0.62 -8.84 18.37
CA SER A 607 -0.43 -9.21 19.78
C SER A 607 0.40 -10.48 19.95
N ASN A 608 0.34 -11.39 18.97
CA ASN A 608 0.87 -12.74 19.11
C ASN A 608 1.37 -13.26 17.74
N TRP A 609 2.67 -13.18 17.52
CA TRP A 609 3.32 -13.64 16.30
C TRP A 609 3.09 -15.12 15.98
N GLN A 610 2.84 -15.95 17.02
CA GLN A 610 2.61 -17.39 16.81
C GLN A 610 1.25 -17.66 16.17
N SER A 611 0.16 -17.06 16.68
CA SER A 611 -1.18 -17.21 16.09
C SER A 611 -1.30 -16.42 14.78
N TYR A 612 -0.68 -15.24 14.72
CA TYR A 612 -0.66 -14.41 13.52
C TYR A 612 -0.15 -15.16 12.29
N TYR A 613 0.86 -16.04 12.43
CA TYR A 613 1.39 -16.84 11.33
C TYR A 613 0.31 -17.66 10.60
N GLY A 614 -0.67 -18.16 11.31
CA GLY A 614 -1.76 -18.97 10.74
C GLY A 614 -3.06 -18.20 10.49
N GLU A 615 -3.11 -16.91 10.80
CA GLU A 615 -4.31 -16.08 10.65
C GLU A 615 -4.24 -15.12 9.48
N ASN A 616 -3.03 -14.68 9.09
CA ASN A 616 -2.82 -13.73 8.00
C ASN A 616 -2.77 -14.43 6.64
N LEU A 617 -2.93 -13.65 5.56
CA LEU A 617 -2.88 -14.13 4.18
C LEU A 617 -1.49 -14.04 3.54
N ILE A 618 -0.46 -13.59 4.30
CA ILE A 618 0.87 -13.26 3.78
C ILE A 618 1.99 -13.90 4.61
N ASP A 619 1.79 -15.09 5.17
CA ASP A 619 2.70 -15.73 6.12
C ASP A 619 4.16 -15.88 5.61
N GLN A 620 4.36 -15.91 4.28
CA GLN A 620 5.69 -16.08 3.68
C GLN A 620 6.65 -14.91 3.98
N TRP A 621 6.14 -13.68 4.22
CA TRP A 621 7.02 -12.55 4.57
C TRP A 621 7.75 -12.77 5.90
N MET A 622 7.18 -13.56 6.79
CA MET A 622 7.72 -13.78 8.12
C MET A 622 8.99 -14.64 8.11
N ILE A 623 9.14 -15.51 7.10
CA ILE A 623 10.27 -16.45 7.03
C ILE A 623 11.63 -15.75 7.03
N PRO A 624 11.92 -14.77 6.17
CA PRO A 624 13.22 -14.08 6.19
C PRO A 624 13.45 -13.27 7.47
N PHE A 625 12.39 -12.78 8.13
CA PHE A 625 12.54 -12.05 9.39
C PHE A 625 12.73 -12.95 10.62
N PHE A 626 12.03 -14.08 10.71
CA PHE A 626 12.13 -15.01 11.84
C PHE A 626 13.10 -16.18 11.58
N GLY A 627 13.46 -16.40 10.32
CA GLY A 627 14.46 -17.40 9.89
C GLY A 627 13.90 -18.79 9.62
N LYS A 628 12.70 -19.10 10.13
CA LYS A 628 11.98 -20.36 9.92
C LYS A 628 10.47 -20.14 10.13
N SER A 629 9.66 -21.13 9.74
CA SER A 629 8.24 -21.15 10.07
C SER A 629 8.00 -21.23 11.59
N VAL A 630 6.83 -20.83 12.04
CA VAL A 630 6.42 -20.94 13.45
C VAL A 630 6.39 -22.41 13.92
N TYR A 631 6.19 -23.34 12.99
CA TYR A 631 6.15 -24.78 13.29
C TYR A 631 7.54 -25.38 13.55
N ASP A 632 8.59 -24.76 12.96
CA ASP A 632 9.99 -25.20 13.10
C ASP A 632 10.73 -24.48 14.23
N ASP A 633 10.36 -23.23 14.56
CA ASP A 633 11.01 -22.44 15.62
C ASP A 633 9.99 -21.50 16.30
N PRO A 634 9.04 -22.04 17.09
CA PRO A 634 8.02 -21.24 17.75
C PRO A 634 8.55 -20.25 18.79
N GLU A 635 9.75 -20.48 19.33
CA GLU A 635 10.32 -19.64 20.40
C GLU A 635 10.74 -18.26 19.90
N VAL A 636 11.25 -18.16 18.66
CA VAL A 636 11.62 -16.88 18.07
C VAL A 636 10.42 -15.96 17.88
N TYR A 637 9.25 -16.52 17.60
CA TYR A 637 7.97 -15.81 17.52
C TYR A 637 7.45 -15.42 18.91
N ALA A 638 7.46 -16.38 19.85
CA ALA A 638 6.96 -16.17 21.21
C ALA A 638 7.67 -15.03 21.94
N LYS A 639 9.01 -14.95 21.83
CA LYS A 639 9.80 -13.93 22.52
C LYS A 639 9.45 -12.50 22.09
N SER A 640 8.97 -12.33 20.86
CA SER A 640 8.60 -11.03 20.27
C SER A 640 7.09 -10.74 20.37
N SER A 641 6.29 -11.64 20.96
CA SER A 641 4.84 -11.52 21.08
C SER A 641 4.43 -10.69 22.30
N PRO A 642 3.79 -9.50 22.13
CA PRO A 642 3.33 -8.64 23.23
C PRO A 642 2.48 -9.36 24.27
N ILE A 643 1.62 -10.30 23.85
CA ILE A 643 0.69 -11.02 24.74
C ILE A 643 1.41 -11.78 25.85
N ASN A 644 2.64 -12.25 25.61
CA ASN A 644 3.44 -12.95 26.60
C ASN A 644 3.89 -12.05 27.78
N PHE A 645 3.85 -10.73 27.59
CA PHE A 645 4.26 -9.73 28.55
C PHE A 645 3.08 -8.87 29.05
N ILE A 646 1.85 -9.24 28.70
CA ILE A 646 0.64 -8.43 28.89
C ILE A 646 0.38 -8.02 30.36
N LYS A 647 0.85 -8.80 31.33
CA LYS A 647 0.70 -8.50 32.78
C LYS A 647 1.41 -7.24 33.21
N HIS A 648 2.34 -6.74 32.42
CA HIS A 648 3.09 -5.51 32.74
C HIS A 648 2.35 -4.23 32.31
N VAL A 649 1.32 -4.34 31.48
CA VAL A 649 0.62 -3.18 30.90
C VAL A 649 -0.18 -2.44 31.98
N LYS A 650 0.02 -1.13 32.03
CA LYS A 650 -0.74 -0.18 32.83
C LYS A 650 -1.28 0.99 32.01
N THR A 651 -0.77 1.17 30.80
CA THR A 651 -1.07 2.28 29.92
C THR A 651 -2.46 2.14 29.31
N PRO A 652 -3.36 3.12 29.46
CA PRO A 652 -4.62 3.18 28.74
C PRO A 652 -4.39 3.02 27.23
N THR A 653 -5.09 2.07 26.59
CA THR A 653 -4.83 1.71 25.20
C THR A 653 -6.10 1.69 24.36
N LEU A 654 -6.14 2.53 23.31
CA LEU A 654 -7.12 2.49 22.24
C LEU A 654 -6.66 1.48 21.17
N ILE A 655 -7.57 0.63 20.68
CA ILE A 655 -7.29 -0.39 19.69
C ILE A 655 -8.27 -0.24 18.53
N LEU A 656 -7.78 -0.20 17.30
CA LEU A 656 -8.54 0.04 16.08
C LEU A 656 -8.19 -1.00 15.01
N VAL A 657 -9.19 -1.57 14.30
CA VAL A 657 -8.94 -2.56 13.23
C VAL A 657 -10.12 -2.63 12.26
N GLY A 658 -9.88 -3.02 11.02
CA GLY A 658 -10.90 -3.45 10.05
C GLY A 658 -11.38 -4.88 10.32
N ASP A 659 -12.65 -5.17 10.08
CA ASP A 659 -13.18 -6.55 10.24
C ASP A 659 -12.79 -7.48 9.08
N SER A 660 -12.33 -6.92 7.99
CA SER A 660 -11.98 -7.60 6.74
C SER A 660 -10.48 -7.43 6.40
N ASP A 661 -9.66 -7.21 7.43
CA ASP A 661 -8.20 -7.08 7.34
C ASP A 661 -7.58 -8.48 7.20
N GLY A 662 -7.06 -8.79 6.01
CA GLY A 662 -6.39 -10.06 5.72
C GLY A 662 -4.89 -10.02 6.04
N GLU A 663 -4.30 -8.83 6.14
CA GLU A 663 -2.89 -8.66 6.47
C GLU A 663 -2.64 -8.74 7.98
N VAL A 664 -3.39 -7.96 8.78
CA VAL A 664 -3.38 -8.08 10.25
C VAL A 664 -4.79 -8.34 10.77
N PRO A 665 -5.19 -9.61 10.81
CA PRO A 665 -6.54 -10.00 11.14
C PRO A 665 -7.03 -9.50 12.50
N ALA A 666 -8.30 -9.13 12.56
CA ALA A 666 -8.94 -8.59 13.76
C ALA A 666 -8.77 -9.44 15.03
N PRO A 667 -8.65 -10.79 14.99
CA PRO A 667 -8.36 -11.61 16.18
C PRO A 667 -7.13 -11.17 16.98
N GLN A 668 -6.09 -10.65 16.31
CA GLN A 668 -4.90 -10.11 16.98
C GLN A 668 -5.24 -8.93 17.92
N SER A 669 -6.10 -8.03 17.46
CA SER A 669 -6.62 -6.90 18.24
C SER A 669 -7.59 -7.35 19.34
N TYR A 670 -8.44 -8.35 19.07
CA TYR A 670 -9.36 -8.94 20.06
C TYR A 670 -8.60 -9.56 21.22
N GLU A 671 -7.55 -10.34 20.94
CA GLU A 671 -6.73 -11.02 21.96
C GLU A 671 -6.13 -10.00 22.94
N PHE A 672 -5.49 -8.94 22.39
CA PHE A 672 -4.87 -7.90 23.22
C PHE A 672 -5.91 -7.12 24.05
N TRP A 673 -6.99 -6.68 23.43
CA TRP A 673 -8.08 -5.98 24.11
C TRP A 673 -8.70 -6.82 25.24
N HIS A 674 -8.98 -8.09 24.97
CA HIS A 674 -9.58 -8.99 25.96
C HIS A 674 -8.66 -9.14 27.18
N ALA A 675 -7.38 -9.30 26.95
CA ALA A 675 -6.39 -9.38 28.03
C ALA A 675 -6.33 -8.10 28.87
N LEU A 676 -6.32 -6.91 28.24
CA LEU A 676 -6.36 -5.62 28.97
C LEU A 676 -7.63 -5.50 29.82
N LYS A 677 -8.79 -5.87 29.27
CA LYS A 677 -10.07 -5.89 30.01
C LYS A 677 -10.01 -6.79 31.24
N THR A 678 -9.46 -8.01 31.09
CA THR A 678 -9.31 -8.98 32.17
C THR A 678 -8.38 -8.46 33.27
N LEU A 679 -7.35 -7.72 32.90
CA LEU A 679 -6.39 -7.13 33.83
C LEU A 679 -6.87 -5.80 34.46
N GLY A 680 -8.03 -5.30 34.06
CA GLY A 680 -8.59 -4.03 34.57
C GLY A 680 -7.86 -2.79 34.04
N VAL A 681 -7.12 -2.89 32.93
CA VAL A 681 -6.48 -1.77 32.26
C VAL A 681 -7.52 -1.05 31.41
N GLU A 682 -7.53 0.28 31.48
CA GLU A 682 -8.42 1.10 30.66
C GLU A 682 -8.15 0.86 29.17
N THR A 683 -9.20 0.51 28.43
CA THR A 683 -9.07 0.24 27.00
C THR A 683 -10.38 0.47 26.25
N GLN A 684 -10.28 0.95 25.02
CA GLN A 684 -11.37 1.03 24.07
C GLN A 684 -10.97 0.23 22.83
N PHE A 685 -11.90 -0.52 22.26
CA PHE A 685 -11.70 -1.28 21.04
C PHE A 685 -12.78 -0.94 20.00
N VAL A 686 -12.37 -0.62 18.79
CA VAL A 686 -13.26 -0.27 17.67
C VAL A 686 -12.93 -1.15 16.48
N VAL A 687 -13.94 -1.82 15.96
CA VAL A 687 -13.86 -2.64 14.74
C VAL A 687 -14.67 -1.95 13.65
N TYR A 688 -14.04 -1.69 12.51
CA TYR A 688 -14.66 -1.01 11.37
C TYR A 688 -15.12 -2.02 10.33
N GLN A 689 -16.40 -1.98 10.06
CA GLN A 689 -17.05 -2.96 9.19
C GLN A 689 -16.67 -2.75 7.72
N HIS A 690 -16.34 -3.84 7.01
CA HIS A 690 -15.94 -3.87 5.60
C HIS A 690 -14.66 -3.08 5.27
N GLU A 691 -13.82 -2.83 6.25
CA GLU A 691 -12.49 -2.26 6.04
C GLU A 691 -11.42 -3.35 6.10
N GLY A 692 -10.47 -3.26 5.15
CA GLY A 692 -9.25 -4.05 5.15
C GLY A 692 -8.15 -3.38 5.95
N HIS A 693 -6.90 -3.73 5.62
CA HIS A 693 -5.73 -3.14 6.26
C HIS A 693 -5.62 -1.63 5.97
N MET A 694 -5.88 -1.23 4.71
CA MET A 694 -6.03 0.17 4.31
C MET A 694 -7.51 0.54 4.22
N PHE A 695 -7.92 1.46 5.07
CA PHE A 695 -9.32 1.91 5.11
C PHE A 695 -9.69 2.71 3.87
N THR A 696 -10.85 2.42 3.30
CA THR A 696 -11.35 3.06 2.09
C THR A 696 -12.48 4.05 2.36
N SER A 697 -13.31 3.82 3.38
CA SER A 697 -14.41 4.70 3.73
C SER A 697 -13.92 6.05 4.31
N PRO A 698 -14.26 7.19 3.71
CA PRO A 698 -13.90 8.50 4.26
C PRO A 698 -14.43 8.75 5.67
N VAL A 699 -15.60 8.16 6.01
CA VAL A 699 -16.19 8.26 7.34
C VAL A 699 -15.36 7.51 8.37
N HIS A 700 -14.91 6.29 8.05
CA HIS A 700 -14.08 5.50 8.93
C HIS A 700 -12.68 6.11 9.10
N ARG A 701 -12.08 6.58 8.00
CA ARG A 701 -10.80 7.31 8.04
C ARG A 701 -10.85 8.49 9.00
N ARG A 702 -11.89 9.29 8.91
CA ARG A 702 -12.10 10.43 9.79
C ARG A 702 -12.31 10.00 11.24
N ASP A 703 -13.09 8.96 11.50
CA ASP A 703 -13.37 8.46 12.85
C ASP A 703 -12.09 7.93 13.53
N VAL A 704 -11.21 7.24 12.78
CA VAL A 704 -9.87 6.81 13.26
C VAL A 704 -9.06 8.01 13.77
N VAL A 705 -8.97 9.07 12.97
CA VAL A 705 -8.21 10.27 13.32
C VAL A 705 -8.83 10.97 14.55
N GLU A 706 -10.14 11.21 14.53
CA GLU A 706 -10.85 11.90 15.61
C GLU A 706 -10.79 11.14 16.94
N ARG A 707 -10.88 9.79 16.92
CA ARG A 707 -10.73 8.95 18.12
C ARG A 707 -9.32 8.99 18.67
N THR A 708 -8.32 8.89 17.80
CA THR A 708 -6.91 8.98 18.18
C THR A 708 -6.61 10.30 18.89
N LEU A 709 -7.04 11.41 18.31
CA LEU A 709 -6.89 12.74 18.90
C LEU A 709 -7.57 12.84 20.28
N SER A 710 -8.83 12.41 20.36
CA SER A 710 -9.60 12.49 21.60
C SER A 710 -9.04 11.59 22.70
N TRP A 711 -8.46 10.44 22.31
CA TRP A 711 -7.81 9.54 23.25
C TRP A 711 -6.59 10.18 23.90
N PHE A 712 -5.72 10.79 23.09
CA PHE A 712 -4.55 11.48 23.60
C PHE A 712 -4.92 12.74 24.39
N ASP A 713 -5.91 13.53 23.94
CA ASP A 713 -6.41 14.69 24.68
C ASP A 713 -6.92 14.31 26.07
N ALA A 714 -7.60 13.18 26.21
CA ALA A 714 -8.15 12.73 27.49
C ALA A 714 -7.07 12.26 28.50
N HIS A 715 -5.89 11.86 28.03
CA HIS A 715 -4.89 11.22 28.88
C HIS A 715 -3.57 12.01 29.02
N LEU A 716 -3.32 12.99 28.14
CA LEU A 716 -2.07 13.74 28.12
C LEU A 716 -2.23 15.25 28.39
N HIS A 717 -3.47 15.76 28.47
CA HIS A 717 -3.78 17.17 28.80
C HIS A 717 -4.34 17.37 30.19
#